data_724135bbed40c57059143f8e24c3786c
#
_entry.id   724135bbed40c57059143f8e24c3786c
#
_cell.length_a   1.000
_cell.length_b   1.000
_cell.length_c   1.000
_cell.angle_alpha   90.00
_cell.angle_beta   90.00
_cell.angle_gamma   90.00
#
_symmetry.space_group_name_H-M   'P 1'
#
loop_
_entity.id
_entity.type
_entity.pdbx_description
1 polymer ?
#
loop_
_entity_poly.entity_id
_entity_poly.type
_entity_poly.pdbx_seq_one_letter_code
_entity_poly.pdbx_strand_id
1 'polypeptide(L)'
;MTLRQALALALLTFVPACSSPAPATESKPAAATPAPPPADRKYLLERVDDASVVQLYADGFSTLPLKQKSLIWHLYEAAIAGRDIFIDQKHKDALEMRGIIERIVANPQGVDAATLAEVQRYTKLFWLNNGPYNNLTARKFVLTCKPDAFAAAAKAVGADPTAVARLQPMFFDPTVDTIVTNKTPGAGKDILQSSANNLYSGVSVADLKGFEEKYGLNSRLVKQNGKLVEEVYRVNGRYGKQITEIVKHLDAAKAFAEPPMAKALEALITFYRTGEVKDREAYDIAWVQDKVSPVDTINGFIEVYLDPRGIKGGWEALVFYVNQEKTARIKTIATNAQWFEDRMPWDAKYRKATVQGIVANAIDVVVETGDSGPVTPVGINLPNDQAIREKFGSKSVALSNVSEAYDRSTPGSMRGEFVWSPEEAARATKFGTLAGELTTDMHEVIGHASGKQADGKGNPQALIKEEFSALEEGRADLVGLYFLADPKLVELGIVPAADHAALVQAEYEAYTRNAIVQLRRMREGTQIEEDHMRNRQMIVRWLMANTKAIEERTRDGKTYLVMVDAKAFRDGVGTLLSDVQRIKSEGDYAAAKKLFATYGVHFDPKLRDQVVARVEKLNLPSYTGFVMPKLTPVMTNGQMTDVAISYPQDLTQQMLEYSGVRK
;
A
#
# COMPACT_ATOMS: atom_id res chain seq x y z
N MET A 1 12.37 -13.80 82.40
CA MET A 1 13.54 -13.96 83.30
C MET A 1 14.77 -13.99 82.41
N THR A 2 15.51 -12.92 82.45
CA THR A 2 16.92 -12.63 82.74
C THR A 2 17.92 -13.35 81.82
N LEU A 3 18.62 -12.61 80.99
CA LEU A 3 19.80 -11.72 81.19
C LEU A 3 21.14 -12.46 81.21
N ARG A 4 22.01 -12.16 80.34
CA ARG A 4 23.39 -11.70 80.43
C ARG A 4 24.36 -12.27 79.36
N GLN A 5 24.84 -11.37 78.58
CA GLN A 5 26.21 -11.03 78.13
C GLN A 5 27.35 -12.01 78.46
N ALA A 6 28.15 -12.33 77.46
CA ALA A 6 29.59 -12.42 77.58
C ALA A 6 30.30 -12.06 76.26
N LEU A 7 31.20 -11.10 76.34
CA LEU A 7 32.16 -10.63 75.36
C LEU A 7 33.28 -11.67 75.20
N ALA A 8 33.67 -12.01 73.96
CA ALA A 8 34.97 -12.62 73.70
C ALA A 8 35.61 -11.97 72.47
N LEU A 9 36.75 -11.34 72.70
CA LEU A 9 37.66 -10.71 71.75
C LEU A 9 38.41 -11.82 71.00
N ALA A 10 38.41 -11.81 69.65
CA ALA A 10 39.30 -12.66 68.85
C ALA A 10 39.91 -11.84 67.72
N LEU A 11 41.25 -11.89 67.66
CA LEU A 11 42.12 -11.19 66.72
C LEU A 11 41.78 -11.52 65.26
N LEU A 12 41.70 -10.50 64.43
CA LEU A 12 41.65 -10.61 62.97
C LEU A 12 43.08 -10.68 62.42
N THR A 13 43.40 -11.80 61.74
CA THR A 13 44.52 -11.87 60.81
C THR A 13 44.01 -11.52 59.41
N PHE A 14 44.54 -10.45 58.84
CA PHE A 14 44.29 -10.04 57.47
C PHE A 14 45.02 -10.96 56.48
N VAL A 15 44.26 -11.63 55.55
CA VAL A 15 44.79 -12.21 54.34
C VAL A 15 44.28 -11.39 53.18
N PRO A 16 45.11 -10.83 52.28
CA PRO A 16 44.62 -10.12 51.11
C PRO A 16 44.09 -11.10 50.09
N ALA A 17 42.78 -11.05 49.83
CA ALA A 17 42.16 -11.75 48.70
C ALA A 17 42.41 -10.93 47.43
N CYS A 18 43.11 -11.52 46.46
CA CYS A 18 43.18 -11.02 45.10
C CYS A 18 41.80 -11.10 44.44
N SER A 19 41.13 -10.00 44.30
CA SER A 19 39.93 -9.88 43.47
C SER A 19 40.33 -9.76 41.99
N SER A 20 40.00 -10.78 41.22
CA SER A 20 40.05 -10.71 39.75
C SER A 20 39.06 -9.63 39.27
N PRO A 21 39.42 -8.79 38.30
CA PRO A 21 38.46 -7.82 37.73
C PRO A 21 37.36 -8.59 37.00
N ALA A 22 36.10 -8.17 37.21
CA ALA A 22 34.96 -8.63 36.43
C ALA A 22 35.18 -8.26 34.96
N PRO A 23 34.74 -9.12 34.00
CA PRO A 23 34.86 -8.78 32.60
C PRO A 23 34.09 -7.50 32.31
N ALA A 24 34.75 -6.54 31.68
CA ALA A 24 34.13 -5.33 31.18
C ALA A 24 33.02 -5.72 30.18
N THR A 25 31.78 -5.36 30.50
CA THR A 25 30.70 -5.38 29.53
C THR A 25 31.05 -4.38 28.43
N GLU A 26 31.43 -4.87 27.26
CA GLU A 26 31.52 -4.05 26.07
C GLU A 26 30.16 -3.38 25.86
N SER A 27 30.09 -2.09 26.07
CA SER A 27 28.96 -1.28 25.69
C SER A 27 28.87 -1.30 24.18
N LYS A 28 27.82 -1.95 23.64
CA LYS A 28 27.46 -1.86 22.23
C LYS A 28 27.47 -0.38 21.84
N PRO A 29 28.17 0.03 20.76
CA PRO A 29 28.13 1.43 20.33
C PRO A 29 26.67 1.82 20.12
N ALA A 30 26.23 2.92 20.73
CA ALA A 30 24.92 3.49 20.44
C ALA A 30 24.87 3.80 18.93
N ALA A 31 23.84 3.33 18.26
CA ALA A 31 23.61 3.65 16.86
C ALA A 31 23.60 5.19 16.73
N ALA A 32 24.40 5.72 15.83
CA ALA A 32 24.43 7.15 15.58
C ALA A 32 23.03 7.59 15.12
N THR A 33 22.44 8.55 15.83
CA THR A 33 21.17 9.16 15.42
C THR A 33 21.39 9.84 14.06
N PRO A 34 20.53 9.61 13.04
CA PRO A 34 20.65 10.30 11.77
C PRO A 34 20.62 11.81 11.96
N ALA A 35 21.44 12.54 11.21
CA ALA A 35 21.40 13.98 11.21
C ALA A 35 19.99 14.45 10.78
N PRO A 36 19.42 15.51 11.41
CA PRO A 36 18.13 16.03 10.98
C PRO A 36 18.18 16.42 9.49
N PRO A 37 17.10 16.19 8.73
CA PRO A 37 17.06 16.51 7.32
C PRO A 37 17.33 18.00 7.09
N PRO A 38 18.02 18.38 5.98
CA PRO A 38 18.23 19.78 5.63
C PRO A 38 16.91 20.55 5.60
N ALA A 39 16.91 21.77 6.14
CA ALA A 39 15.69 22.60 6.27
C ALA A 39 15.05 22.96 4.91
N ASP A 40 15.84 22.96 3.83
CA ASP A 40 15.47 23.32 2.46
C ASP A 40 15.30 22.10 1.53
N ARG A 41 15.15 20.90 2.07
CA ARG A 41 14.99 19.66 1.29
C ARG A 41 13.77 19.72 0.37
N LYS A 42 13.99 19.45 -0.93
CA LYS A 42 12.94 19.47 -1.95
C LYS A 42 12.20 18.14 -2.00
N TYR A 43 10.95 18.12 -1.53
CA TYR A 43 10.07 16.95 -1.67
C TYR A 43 9.30 17.00 -3.01
N LEU A 44 8.49 18.02 -3.26
CA LEU A 44 7.75 18.16 -4.51
C LEU A 44 8.72 18.52 -5.66
N LEU A 45 8.83 17.63 -6.64
CA LEU A 45 9.73 17.80 -7.79
C LEU A 45 9.03 18.50 -8.95
N GLU A 46 7.90 17.94 -9.38
CA GLU A 46 7.11 18.46 -10.49
C GLU A 46 5.63 18.05 -10.37
N ARG A 47 4.82 18.58 -11.27
CA ARG A 47 3.45 18.15 -11.49
C ARG A 47 3.27 17.68 -12.93
N VAL A 48 2.49 16.60 -13.08
CA VAL A 48 2.09 16.06 -14.38
C VAL A 48 0.57 15.88 -14.33
N ASP A 49 -0.16 16.77 -15.00
CA ASP A 49 -1.62 16.88 -14.92
C ASP A 49 -2.07 16.98 -13.44
N ASP A 50 -2.81 16.01 -12.96
CA ASP A 50 -3.30 15.93 -11.58
C ASP A 50 -2.44 15.05 -10.65
N ALA A 51 -1.27 14.62 -11.11
CA ALA A 51 -0.30 13.90 -10.30
C ALA A 51 0.80 14.81 -9.76
N SER A 52 1.21 14.61 -8.51
CA SER A 52 2.49 15.09 -7.97
C SER A 52 3.57 14.06 -8.17
N VAL A 53 4.78 14.52 -8.46
CA VAL A 53 6.01 13.72 -8.42
C VAL A 53 6.83 14.19 -7.22
N VAL A 54 7.12 13.29 -6.29
CA VAL A 54 7.75 13.60 -5.01
C VAL A 54 8.97 12.72 -4.78
N GLN A 55 10.07 13.29 -4.29
CA GLN A 55 11.25 12.51 -3.90
C GLN A 55 11.01 11.82 -2.56
N LEU A 56 11.19 10.52 -2.51
CA LEU A 56 11.25 9.75 -1.26
C LEU A 56 12.66 9.77 -0.69
N TYR A 57 12.78 9.98 0.62
CA TYR A 57 14.05 9.99 1.34
C TYR A 57 14.10 8.86 2.36
N ALA A 58 15.27 8.24 2.51
CA ALA A 58 15.53 7.13 3.44
C ALA A 58 16.83 7.41 4.23
N ASP A 59 16.80 8.43 5.06
CA ASP A 59 18.00 9.01 5.71
C ASP A 59 18.73 8.03 6.62
N GLY A 60 17.99 7.16 7.32
CA GLY A 60 18.56 6.13 8.19
C GLY A 60 19.43 5.11 7.47
N PHE A 61 19.29 4.97 6.14
CA PHE A 61 20.06 3.99 5.35
C PHE A 61 21.57 4.19 5.48
N SER A 62 22.04 5.43 5.48
CA SER A 62 23.48 5.74 5.54
C SER A 62 24.15 5.21 6.82
N THR A 63 23.41 5.08 7.91
CA THR A 63 23.91 4.62 9.21
C THR A 63 23.86 3.10 9.40
N LEU A 64 23.24 2.37 8.46
CA LEU A 64 23.14 0.91 8.54
C LEU A 64 24.50 0.23 8.39
N PRO A 65 24.73 -0.90 9.08
CA PRO A 65 25.91 -1.74 8.86
C PRO A 65 25.99 -2.25 7.42
N LEU A 66 27.19 -2.47 6.91
CA LEU A 66 27.44 -2.98 5.56
C LEU A 66 26.64 -4.25 5.25
N LYS A 67 26.51 -5.18 6.20
CA LYS A 67 25.71 -6.41 6.06
C LYS A 67 24.25 -6.09 5.69
N GLN A 68 23.63 -5.11 6.37
CA GLN A 68 22.26 -4.70 6.09
C GLN A 68 22.16 -3.93 4.78
N LYS A 69 23.10 -3.04 4.47
CA LYS A 69 23.16 -2.35 3.19
C LYS A 69 23.30 -3.32 2.01
N SER A 70 24.12 -4.37 2.15
CA SER A 70 24.28 -5.41 1.13
C SER A 70 23.00 -6.23 0.95
N LEU A 71 22.32 -6.57 2.05
CA LEU A 71 21.01 -7.22 1.99
C LEU A 71 20.01 -6.36 1.22
N ILE A 72 19.87 -5.09 1.61
CA ILE A 72 18.96 -4.14 0.95
C ILE A 72 19.29 -4.00 -0.53
N TRP A 73 20.59 -3.93 -0.91
CA TRP A 73 21.01 -3.85 -2.29
C TRP A 73 20.50 -5.02 -3.14
N HIS A 74 20.67 -6.25 -2.69
CA HIS A 74 20.18 -7.41 -3.43
C HIS A 74 18.64 -7.45 -3.49
N LEU A 75 17.95 -7.10 -2.42
CA LEU A 75 16.49 -7.01 -2.41
C LEU A 75 15.99 -5.88 -3.35
N TYR A 76 16.71 -4.75 -3.42
CA TYR A 76 16.43 -3.64 -4.32
C TYR A 76 16.52 -4.09 -5.79
N GLU A 77 17.57 -4.82 -6.16
CA GLU A 77 17.72 -5.36 -7.52
C GLU A 77 16.61 -6.38 -7.85
N ALA A 78 16.22 -7.22 -6.88
CA ALA A 78 15.09 -8.14 -7.05
C ALA A 78 13.76 -7.38 -7.30
N ALA A 79 13.54 -6.26 -6.62
CA ALA A 79 12.37 -5.42 -6.81
C ALA A 79 12.34 -4.77 -8.20
N ILE A 80 13.49 -4.26 -8.68
CA ILE A 80 13.59 -3.68 -10.03
C ILE A 80 13.36 -4.75 -11.11
N ALA A 81 13.92 -5.96 -10.95
CA ALA A 81 13.82 -7.04 -11.92
C ALA A 81 12.37 -7.48 -12.21
N GLY A 82 11.49 -7.37 -11.23
CA GLY A 82 10.08 -7.80 -11.37
C GLY A 82 9.09 -6.74 -11.85
N ARG A 83 9.47 -5.46 -11.90
CA ARG A 83 8.54 -4.34 -12.15
C ARG A 83 7.71 -4.47 -13.43
N ASP A 84 8.25 -5.12 -14.46
CA ASP A 84 7.59 -5.30 -15.75
C ASP A 84 6.40 -6.27 -15.68
N ILE A 85 6.37 -7.13 -14.68
CA ILE A 85 5.29 -8.11 -14.49
C ILE A 85 3.96 -7.39 -14.30
N PHE A 86 3.90 -6.41 -13.39
CA PHE A 86 2.65 -5.70 -13.11
C PHE A 86 2.20 -4.81 -14.28
N ILE A 87 3.14 -4.24 -15.04
CA ILE A 87 2.84 -3.48 -16.26
C ILE A 87 2.14 -4.39 -17.29
N ASP A 88 2.63 -5.63 -17.50
CA ASP A 88 1.99 -6.62 -18.39
C ASP A 88 0.64 -7.12 -17.82
N GLN A 89 0.51 -7.26 -16.49
CA GLN A 89 -0.76 -7.62 -15.85
C GLN A 89 -1.83 -6.55 -16.08
N LYS A 90 -1.47 -5.27 -16.13
CA LYS A 90 -2.42 -4.18 -16.40
C LYS A 90 -2.96 -4.18 -17.82
N HIS A 91 -2.13 -4.46 -18.81
CA HIS A 91 -2.61 -4.60 -20.19
C HIS A 91 -1.62 -5.37 -21.05
N LYS A 92 -2.11 -6.24 -21.90
CA LYS A 92 -1.30 -7.11 -22.79
C LYS A 92 -0.33 -6.35 -23.69
N ASP A 93 -0.64 -5.12 -24.08
CA ASP A 93 0.16 -4.27 -24.96
C ASP A 93 1.02 -3.24 -24.19
N ALA A 94 0.92 -3.16 -22.86
CA ALA A 94 1.52 -2.08 -22.08
C ALA A 94 3.05 -2.04 -22.16
N LEU A 95 3.73 -3.18 -22.16
CA LEU A 95 5.20 -3.23 -22.28
C LEU A 95 5.68 -2.74 -23.65
N GLU A 96 4.98 -3.07 -24.72
CA GLU A 96 5.32 -2.62 -26.08
C GLU A 96 5.06 -1.12 -26.23
N MET A 97 3.92 -0.63 -25.72
CA MET A 97 3.60 0.81 -25.64
C MET A 97 4.72 1.56 -24.92
N ARG A 98 5.11 1.10 -23.73
CA ARG A 98 6.20 1.69 -22.95
C ARG A 98 7.51 1.74 -23.75
N GLY A 99 7.88 0.65 -24.38
CA GLY A 99 9.12 0.59 -25.17
C GLY A 99 9.15 1.61 -26.33
N ILE A 100 8.03 1.98 -26.91
CA ILE A 100 7.95 3.01 -27.95
C ILE A 100 8.11 4.39 -27.35
N ILE A 101 7.30 4.75 -26.33
CA ILE A 101 7.32 6.10 -25.74
C ILE A 101 8.64 6.40 -25.03
N GLU A 102 9.25 5.42 -24.33
CA GLU A 102 10.56 5.59 -23.70
C GLU A 102 11.67 5.85 -24.71
N ARG A 103 11.66 5.18 -25.87
CA ARG A 103 12.65 5.46 -26.94
C ARG A 103 12.50 6.87 -27.49
N ILE A 104 11.27 7.38 -27.67
CA ILE A 104 11.03 8.75 -28.10
C ILE A 104 11.57 9.75 -27.07
N VAL A 105 11.25 9.53 -25.78
CA VAL A 105 11.71 10.41 -24.69
C VAL A 105 13.23 10.39 -24.54
N ALA A 106 13.86 9.22 -24.72
CA ALA A 106 15.31 9.07 -24.60
C ALA A 106 16.07 9.65 -25.81
N ASN A 107 15.45 9.69 -26.99
CA ASN A 107 16.07 10.13 -28.26
C ASN A 107 15.18 11.17 -28.95
N PRO A 108 15.08 12.39 -28.43
CA PRO A 108 14.13 13.41 -28.90
C PRO A 108 14.51 14.10 -30.22
N GLN A 109 15.68 13.75 -30.82
CA GLN A 109 16.17 14.45 -32.02
C GLN A 109 15.25 14.21 -33.21
N GLY A 110 14.83 15.30 -33.85
CA GLY A 110 13.93 15.28 -35.02
C GLY A 110 12.44 15.12 -34.69
N VAL A 111 12.06 15.06 -33.42
CA VAL A 111 10.67 15.10 -32.99
C VAL A 111 10.25 16.56 -32.82
N ASP A 112 9.08 16.95 -33.35
CA ASP A 112 8.58 18.30 -33.13
C ASP A 112 8.28 18.57 -31.65
N ALA A 113 8.49 19.81 -31.20
CA ALA A 113 8.46 20.16 -29.79
C ALA A 113 7.10 19.90 -29.12
N ALA A 114 5.99 20.09 -29.84
CA ALA A 114 4.65 19.89 -29.27
C ALA A 114 4.36 18.37 -29.08
N THR A 115 4.70 17.57 -30.08
CA THR A 115 4.58 16.10 -29.98
C THR A 115 5.49 15.54 -28.88
N LEU A 116 6.74 16.04 -28.78
CA LEU A 116 7.66 15.60 -27.74
C LEU A 116 7.14 15.93 -26.34
N ALA A 117 6.66 17.14 -26.12
CA ALA A 117 6.10 17.56 -24.84
C ALA A 117 4.91 16.67 -24.43
N GLU A 118 4.03 16.36 -25.37
CA GLU A 118 2.89 15.47 -25.12
C GLU A 118 3.31 14.03 -24.84
N VAL A 119 4.27 13.48 -25.59
CA VAL A 119 4.80 12.13 -25.33
C VAL A 119 5.50 12.09 -23.97
N GLN A 120 6.24 13.12 -23.58
CA GLN A 120 6.85 13.22 -22.25
C GLN A 120 5.79 13.23 -21.14
N ARG A 121 4.71 14.04 -21.29
CA ARG A 121 3.58 14.07 -20.36
C ARG A 121 2.94 12.68 -20.23
N TYR A 122 2.57 12.08 -21.34
CA TYR A 122 1.95 10.75 -21.38
C TYR A 122 2.88 9.67 -20.77
N THR A 123 4.17 9.70 -21.08
CA THR A 123 5.15 8.75 -20.55
C THR A 123 5.27 8.84 -19.03
N LYS A 124 5.31 10.06 -18.48
CA LYS A 124 5.31 10.26 -17.02
C LYS A 124 4.05 9.72 -16.35
N LEU A 125 2.87 9.97 -16.92
CA LEU A 125 1.63 9.38 -16.43
C LEU A 125 1.66 7.85 -16.52
N PHE A 126 2.18 7.31 -17.61
CA PHE A 126 2.33 5.87 -17.80
C PHE A 126 3.22 5.24 -16.72
N TRP A 127 4.35 5.85 -16.40
CA TRP A 127 5.24 5.38 -15.33
C TRP A 127 4.60 5.47 -13.95
N LEU A 128 3.97 6.60 -13.64
CA LEU A 128 3.29 6.82 -12.35
C LEU A 128 2.15 5.82 -12.11
N ASN A 129 1.54 5.33 -13.16
CA ASN A 129 0.41 4.41 -13.09
C ASN A 129 0.75 2.97 -13.51
N ASN A 130 2.02 2.63 -13.78
CA ASN A 130 2.45 1.32 -14.30
C ASN A 130 1.65 0.86 -15.53
N GLY A 131 1.32 1.78 -16.43
CA GLY A 131 0.53 1.46 -17.64
C GLY A 131 -0.38 2.60 -18.06
N PRO A 132 -1.23 2.37 -19.09
CA PRO A 132 -2.07 3.42 -19.68
C PRO A 132 -3.35 3.74 -18.90
N TYR A 133 -3.49 3.27 -17.65
CA TYR A 133 -4.69 3.45 -16.84
C TYR A 133 -4.38 4.16 -15.53
N ASN A 134 -5.19 5.15 -15.18
CA ASN A 134 -5.10 5.86 -13.92
C ASN A 134 -5.46 4.93 -12.75
N ASN A 135 -4.59 4.81 -11.76
CA ASN A 135 -4.75 3.90 -10.62
C ASN A 135 -5.98 4.19 -9.77
N LEU A 136 -6.43 5.47 -9.73
CA LEU A 136 -7.56 5.87 -8.89
C LEU A 136 -8.91 5.73 -9.59
N THR A 137 -8.93 5.88 -10.91
CA THR A 137 -10.18 5.86 -11.70
C THR A 137 -10.35 4.58 -12.49
N ALA A 138 -9.31 3.74 -12.56
CA ALA A 138 -9.22 2.56 -13.42
C ALA A 138 -9.36 2.86 -14.92
N ARG A 139 -9.45 4.16 -15.32
CA ARG A 139 -9.72 4.57 -16.70
C ARG A 139 -8.46 4.86 -17.48
N LYS A 140 -8.53 4.55 -18.78
CA LYS A 140 -7.46 4.81 -19.72
C LYS A 140 -7.28 6.31 -19.96
N PHE A 141 -6.03 6.76 -20.01
CA PHE A 141 -5.67 8.08 -20.54
C PHE A 141 -4.99 7.93 -21.91
N VAL A 142 -5.08 8.96 -22.75
CA VAL A 142 -4.66 8.91 -24.14
C VAL A 142 -3.73 10.07 -24.49
N LEU A 143 -2.99 9.91 -25.61
CA LEU A 143 -2.23 10.99 -26.22
C LEU A 143 -3.17 12.03 -26.86
N THR A 144 -2.82 13.30 -26.75
CA THR A 144 -3.56 14.42 -27.33
C THR A 144 -2.89 15.03 -28.58
N CYS A 145 -1.66 14.62 -28.91
CA CYS A 145 -1.00 15.00 -30.17
C CYS A 145 -1.65 14.31 -31.38
N LYS A 146 -1.27 14.77 -32.58
CA LYS A 146 -1.76 14.15 -33.83
C LYS A 146 -1.18 12.73 -33.99
N PRO A 147 -2.00 11.71 -34.34
CA PRO A 147 -1.52 10.35 -34.55
C PRO A 147 -0.38 10.24 -35.55
N ASP A 148 -0.44 11.01 -36.66
CA ASP A 148 0.62 10.99 -37.69
C ASP A 148 1.94 11.58 -37.17
N ALA A 149 1.90 12.60 -36.33
CA ALA A 149 3.09 13.19 -35.71
C ALA A 149 3.74 12.19 -34.72
N PHE A 150 2.92 11.50 -33.92
CA PHE A 150 3.38 10.41 -33.06
C PHE A 150 4.00 9.26 -33.86
N ALA A 151 3.34 8.81 -34.95
CA ALA A 151 3.86 7.74 -35.82
C ALA A 151 5.20 8.14 -36.45
N ALA A 152 5.37 9.41 -36.87
CA ALA A 152 6.64 9.94 -37.38
C ALA A 152 7.74 9.92 -36.29
N ALA A 153 7.42 10.35 -35.07
CA ALA A 153 8.34 10.31 -33.93
C ALA A 153 8.74 8.87 -33.57
N ALA A 154 7.80 7.94 -33.55
CA ALA A 154 8.05 6.52 -33.29
C ALA A 154 8.95 5.90 -34.38
N LYS A 155 8.71 6.23 -35.65
CA LYS A 155 9.57 5.79 -36.78
C LYS A 155 11.00 6.35 -36.65
N ALA A 156 11.17 7.60 -36.23
CA ALA A 156 12.49 8.21 -36.07
C ALA A 156 13.36 7.48 -35.05
N VAL A 157 12.75 6.84 -34.04
CA VAL A 157 13.46 6.04 -33.03
C VAL A 157 13.45 4.53 -33.33
N GLY A 158 13.14 4.14 -34.57
CA GLY A 158 13.21 2.75 -35.03
C GLY A 158 12.10 1.85 -34.49
N ALA A 159 10.93 2.40 -34.13
CA ALA A 159 9.76 1.58 -33.81
C ALA A 159 9.20 0.91 -35.08
N ASP A 160 8.73 -0.33 -34.95
CA ASP A 160 8.06 -1.04 -36.04
C ASP A 160 6.75 -0.32 -36.42
N PRO A 161 6.60 0.14 -37.68
CA PRO A 161 5.37 0.82 -38.10
C PRO A 161 4.12 -0.03 -37.97
N THR A 162 4.23 -1.34 -38.12
CA THR A 162 3.10 -2.29 -37.96
C THR A 162 2.63 -2.33 -36.50
N ALA A 163 3.58 -2.38 -35.57
CA ALA A 163 3.29 -2.31 -34.14
C ALA A 163 2.66 -0.97 -33.75
N VAL A 164 3.20 0.15 -34.27
CA VAL A 164 2.65 1.50 -34.03
C VAL A 164 1.20 1.61 -34.52
N ALA A 165 0.92 1.15 -35.74
CA ALA A 165 -0.45 1.16 -36.29
C ALA A 165 -1.41 0.29 -35.47
N ARG A 166 -0.99 -0.90 -35.04
CA ARG A 166 -1.79 -1.79 -34.20
C ARG A 166 -2.09 -1.18 -32.82
N LEU A 167 -1.14 -0.46 -32.24
CA LEU A 167 -1.26 0.15 -30.93
C LEU A 167 -1.95 1.53 -30.96
N GLN A 168 -2.17 2.11 -32.14
CA GLN A 168 -2.77 3.44 -32.26
C GLN A 168 -4.10 3.59 -31.50
N PRO A 169 -5.04 2.61 -31.51
CA PRO A 169 -6.27 2.71 -30.71
C PRO A 169 -6.00 2.78 -29.21
N MET A 170 -4.97 2.08 -28.71
CA MET A 170 -4.59 2.16 -27.29
C MET A 170 -4.02 3.51 -26.92
N PHE A 171 -3.29 4.16 -27.81
CA PHE A 171 -2.70 5.47 -27.58
C PHE A 171 -3.71 6.63 -27.71
N PHE A 172 -4.72 6.53 -28.59
CA PHE A 172 -5.52 7.67 -29.01
C PHE A 172 -7.03 7.54 -28.83
N ASP A 173 -7.58 6.31 -28.74
CA ASP A 173 -9.02 6.12 -28.65
C ASP A 173 -9.43 5.80 -27.19
N PRO A 174 -10.10 6.74 -26.48
CA PRO A 174 -10.52 6.49 -25.11
C PRO A 174 -11.64 5.44 -24.98
N THR A 175 -12.28 5.03 -26.08
CA THR A 175 -13.38 4.07 -26.08
C THR A 175 -12.91 2.61 -26.21
N VAL A 176 -11.68 2.39 -26.66
CA VAL A 176 -11.06 1.05 -26.74
C VAL A 176 -10.43 0.70 -25.40
N ASP A 177 -10.77 -0.45 -24.85
CA ASP A 177 -10.24 -0.96 -23.56
C ASP A 177 -10.28 0.14 -22.47
N THR A 178 -11.47 0.71 -22.26
CA THR A 178 -11.69 1.95 -21.50
C THR A 178 -11.27 1.87 -20.03
N ILE A 179 -11.49 0.69 -19.39
CA ILE A 179 -11.33 0.49 -17.94
C ILE A 179 -10.48 -0.76 -17.71
N VAL A 180 -9.43 -0.64 -16.90
CA VAL A 180 -8.53 -1.76 -16.59
C VAL A 180 -9.23 -2.82 -15.73
N THR A 181 -10.02 -2.40 -14.74
CA THR A 181 -10.79 -3.28 -13.85
C THR A 181 -12.20 -2.69 -13.70
N ASN A 182 -13.22 -3.43 -14.13
CA ASN A 182 -14.61 -3.02 -14.06
C ASN A 182 -15.42 -4.02 -13.24
N LYS A 183 -15.60 -3.73 -11.96
CA LYS A 183 -16.37 -4.57 -11.03
C LYS A 183 -17.88 -4.35 -11.16
N THR A 184 -18.30 -3.25 -11.80
CA THR A 184 -19.71 -2.84 -11.92
C THR A 184 -20.08 -2.45 -13.37
N PRO A 185 -19.93 -3.37 -14.35
CA PRO A 185 -20.07 -3.04 -15.79
C PRO A 185 -21.52 -2.77 -16.23
N GLY A 186 -22.49 -2.85 -15.34
CA GLY A 186 -23.91 -2.70 -15.63
C GLY A 186 -24.61 -4.02 -15.92
N ALA A 187 -25.95 -3.96 -15.97
CA ALA A 187 -26.79 -5.15 -16.10
C ALA A 187 -26.49 -5.94 -17.39
N GLY A 188 -26.31 -7.25 -17.26
CA GLY A 188 -26.11 -8.18 -18.36
C GLY A 188 -24.69 -8.17 -18.97
N LYS A 189 -23.77 -7.35 -18.48
CA LYS A 189 -22.38 -7.35 -18.93
C LYS A 189 -21.51 -8.23 -18.03
N ASP A 190 -20.52 -8.88 -18.66
CA ASP A 190 -19.55 -9.75 -17.98
C ASP A 190 -18.38 -8.93 -17.43
N ILE A 191 -18.06 -9.08 -16.15
CA ILE A 191 -16.98 -8.31 -15.47
C ILE A 191 -15.59 -8.61 -16.05
N LEU A 192 -15.33 -9.85 -16.52
CA LEU A 192 -14.05 -10.21 -17.12
C LEU A 192 -13.90 -9.60 -18.52
N GLN A 193 -14.94 -9.68 -19.34
CA GLN A 193 -14.95 -9.12 -20.69
C GLN A 193 -15.04 -7.58 -20.70
N SER A 194 -15.49 -6.97 -19.60
CA SER A 194 -15.57 -5.52 -19.43
C SER A 194 -14.31 -4.92 -18.80
N SER A 195 -13.33 -5.75 -18.43
CA SER A 195 -12.05 -5.35 -17.85
C SER A 195 -10.92 -5.58 -18.83
N ALA A 196 -10.07 -4.57 -19.03
CA ALA A 196 -8.99 -4.61 -20.00
C ALA A 196 -7.68 -5.22 -19.46
N ASN A 197 -7.64 -5.62 -18.18
CA ASN A 197 -6.44 -6.23 -17.61
C ASN A 197 -6.08 -7.56 -18.27
N ASN A 198 -4.81 -7.93 -18.18
CA ASN A 198 -4.26 -9.13 -18.84
C ASN A 198 -4.31 -10.39 -17.93
N LEU A 199 -5.27 -10.44 -17.01
CA LEU A 199 -5.45 -11.58 -16.10
C LEU A 199 -6.36 -12.67 -16.72
N TYR A 200 -7.16 -12.30 -17.71
CA TYR A 200 -8.08 -13.18 -18.44
C TYR A 200 -7.97 -12.92 -19.93
N SER A 201 -7.83 -13.97 -20.74
CA SER A 201 -7.76 -13.85 -22.19
C SER A 201 -8.78 -14.77 -22.86
N GLY A 202 -9.81 -14.17 -23.47
CA GLY A 202 -10.90 -14.92 -24.11
C GLY A 202 -11.81 -15.68 -23.15
N VAL A 203 -11.81 -15.29 -21.86
CA VAL A 203 -12.57 -15.94 -20.78
C VAL A 203 -13.74 -15.07 -20.36
N SER A 204 -14.89 -15.69 -20.11
CA SER A 204 -16.07 -15.09 -19.50
C SER A 204 -16.35 -15.71 -18.12
N VAL A 205 -17.15 -15.05 -17.30
CA VAL A 205 -17.61 -15.63 -16.02
C VAL A 205 -18.37 -16.96 -16.26
N ALA A 206 -19.10 -17.06 -17.36
CA ALA A 206 -19.83 -18.30 -17.72
C ALA A 206 -18.88 -19.47 -17.99
N ASP A 207 -17.70 -19.23 -18.56
CA ASP A 207 -16.70 -20.26 -18.84
C ASP A 207 -16.12 -20.88 -17.55
N LEU A 208 -16.20 -20.17 -16.43
CA LEU A 208 -15.65 -20.61 -15.14
C LEU A 208 -16.56 -21.61 -14.41
N LYS A 209 -17.78 -21.84 -14.91
CA LYS A 209 -18.72 -22.76 -14.26
C LYS A 209 -18.15 -24.20 -14.27
N GLY A 210 -17.83 -24.70 -13.07
CA GLY A 210 -17.26 -26.04 -12.90
C GLY A 210 -15.76 -26.13 -13.17
N PHE A 211 -15.08 -24.99 -13.39
CA PHE A 211 -13.62 -24.93 -13.48
C PHE A 211 -13.05 -24.56 -12.10
N GLU A 212 -12.12 -25.37 -11.59
CA GLU A 212 -11.41 -25.14 -10.34
C GLU A 212 -10.00 -24.62 -10.66
N GLU A 213 -9.70 -23.41 -10.20
CA GLU A 213 -8.38 -22.81 -10.36
C GLU A 213 -7.42 -23.35 -9.30
N LYS A 214 -6.31 -23.92 -9.73
CA LYS A 214 -5.28 -24.44 -8.83
C LYS A 214 -4.31 -23.34 -8.36
N TYR A 215 -4.06 -22.33 -9.21
CA TYR A 215 -3.03 -21.31 -8.98
C TYR A 215 -3.67 -19.90 -8.96
N GLY A 216 -4.66 -19.69 -8.09
CA GLY A 216 -5.44 -18.46 -8.07
C GLY A 216 -4.59 -17.19 -8.14
N LEU A 217 -3.74 -16.91 -7.13
CA LEU A 217 -2.94 -15.70 -7.04
C LEU A 217 -1.89 -15.53 -8.14
N ASN A 218 -1.19 -16.61 -8.50
CA ASN A 218 -0.01 -16.55 -9.34
C ASN A 218 -0.21 -17.16 -10.73
N SER A 219 -1.37 -16.93 -11.35
CA SER A 219 -1.66 -17.31 -12.71
C SER A 219 -2.59 -16.34 -13.42
N ARG A 220 -2.61 -16.38 -14.74
CA ARG A 220 -3.74 -15.88 -15.53
C ARG A 220 -4.48 -17.01 -16.19
N LEU A 221 -5.74 -16.78 -16.52
CA LEU A 221 -6.56 -17.72 -17.28
C LEU A 221 -6.64 -17.33 -18.75
N VAL A 222 -6.41 -18.30 -19.60
CA VAL A 222 -6.56 -18.13 -21.06
C VAL A 222 -7.44 -19.22 -21.64
N LYS A 223 -8.27 -18.86 -22.60
CA LYS A 223 -9.08 -19.84 -23.35
C LYS A 223 -8.36 -20.22 -24.64
N GLN A 224 -7.77 -21.42 -24.68
CA GLN A 224 -7.03 -21.94 -25.81
C GLN A 224 -7.79 -23.14 -26.39
N ASN A 225 -8.15 -23.09 -27.66
CA ASN A 225 -8.89 -24.15 -28.34
C ASN A 225 -10.17 -24.59 -27.58
N GLY A 226 -10.89 -23.61 -27.00
CA GLY A 226 -12.11 -23.83 -26.23
C GLY A 226 -11.92 -24.36 -24.81
N LYS A 227 -10.68 -24.58 -24.36
CA LYS A 227 -10.35 -25.06 -23.02
C LYS A 227 -9.71 -23.94 -22.20
N LEU A 228 -10.01 -23.92 -20.90
CA LEU A 228 -9.34 -23.02 -19.94
C LEU A 228 -7.97 -23.59 -19.55
N VAL A 229 -6.98 -22.73 -19.57
CA VAL A 229 -5.58 -23.03 -19.19
C VAL A 229 -5.09 -21.98 -18.20
N GLU A 230 -4.48 -22.43 -17.10
CA GLU A 230 -3.76 -21.56 -16.18
C GLU A 230 -2.31 -21.36 -16.64
N GLU A 231 -1.94 -20.15 -17.04
CA GLU A 231 -0.55 -19.78 -17.29
C GLU A 231 0.09 -19.34 -15.98
N VAL A 232 0.80 -20.26 -15.33
CA VAL A 232 1.37 -20.07 -13.98
C VAL A 232 2.59 -19.16 -14.03
N TYR A 233 2.69 -18.25 -13.07
CA TYR A 233 3.82 -17.33 -12.87
C TYR A 233 4.90 -18.00 -12.02
N ARG A 234 5.98 -18.44 -12.67
CA ARG A 234 7.11 -19.14 -12.07
C ARG A 234 8.31 -19.16 -13.03
N VAL A 235 9.48 -19.63 -12.57
CA VAL A 235 10.74 -19.66 -13.33
C VAL A 235 10.57 -20.25 -14.74
N ASN A 236 9.90 -21.37 -14.91
CA ASN A 236 9.66 -22.01 -16.21
C ASN A 236 8.23 -21.77 -16.72
N GLY A 237 7.58 -20.71 -16.30
CA GLY A 237 6.24 -20.32 -16.71
C GLY A 237 6.21 -18.93 -17.33
N ARG A 238 5.02 -18.31 -17.25
CA ARG A 238 4.88 -16.91 -17.62
C ARG A 238 5.75 -16.04 -16.70
N TYR A 239 6.35 -15.00 -17.25
CA TYR A 239 7.33 -14.13 -16.58
C TYR A 239 8.62 -14.83 -16.13
N GLY A 240 8.92 -16.00 -16.68
CA GLY A 240 10.08 -16.81 -16.28
C GLY A 240 11.41 -16.06 -16.34
N LYS A 241 11.59 -15.13 -17.30
CA LYS A 241 12.81 -14.29 -17.38
C LYS A 241 12.94 -13.37 -16.16
N GLN A 242 11.89 -12.61 -15.85
CA GLN A 242 11.88 -11.68 -14.71
C GLN A 242 12.02 -12.44 -13.40
N ILE A 243 11.26 -13.52 -13.23
CA ILE A 243 11.28 -14.33 -12.01
C ILE A 243 12.67 -14.98 -11.79
N THR A 244 13.37 -15.36 -12.86
CA THR A 244 14.73 -15.90 -12.76
C THR A 244 15.71 -14.86 -12.22
N GLU A 245 15.63 -13.59 -12.68
CA GLU A 245 16.45 -12.51 -12.14
C GLU A 245 16.08 -12.16 -10.69
N ILE A 246 14.79 -12.15 -10.35
CA ILE A 246 14.34 -12.01 -8.95
C ILE A 246 14.99 -13.09 -8.07
N VAL A 247 14.85 -14.35 -8.45
CA VAL A 247 15.42 -15.50 -7.70
C VAL A 247 16.93 -15.39 -7.53
N LYS A 248 17.66 -14.97 -8.54
CA LYS A 248 19.11 -14.75 -8.48
C LYS A 248 19.49 -13.73 -7.40
N HIS A 249 18.78 -12.61 -7.33
CA HIS A 249 19.05 -11.58 -6.33
C HIS A 249 18.59 -11.98 -4.93
N LEU A 250 17.44 -12.66 -4.80
CA LEU A 250 16.99 -13.21 -3.52
C LEU A 250 17.95 -14.27 -2.97
N ASP A 251 18.53 -15.10 -3.85
CA ASP A 251 19.52 -16.11 -3.46
C ASP A 251 20.81 -15.46 -2.94
N ALA A 252 21.28 -14.41 -3.60
CA ALA A 252 22.43 -13.62 -3.14
C ALA A 252 22.13 -12.89 -1.80
N ALA A 253 20.92 -12.38 -1.63
CA ALA A 253 20.48 -11.69 -0.41
C ALA A 253 20.56 -12.57 0.85
N LYS A 254 20.33 -13.88 0.73
CA LYS A 254 20.37 -14.83 1.88
C LYS A 254 21.69 -14.78 2.65
N ALA A 255 22.81 -14.54 1.97
CA ALA A 255 24.14 -14.48 2.62
C ALA A 255 24.26 -13.33 3.64
N PHE A 256 23.44 -12.29 3.50
CA PHE A 256 23.46 -11.10 4.33
C PHE A 256 22.25 -11.04 5.30
N ALA A 257 21.29 -11.95 5.16
CA ALA A 257 20.08 -11.98 5.98
C ALA A 257 20.34 -12.55 7.39
N GLU A 258 19.51 -12.16 8.34
CA GLU A 258 19.42 -12.85 9.62
C GLU A 258 18.75 -14.23 9.41
N PRO A 259 18.99 -15.22 10.27
CA PRO A 259 18.49 -16.59 10.04
C PRO A 259 16.98 -16.70 9.78
N PRO A 260 16.08 -15.98 10.49
CA PRO A 260 14.65 -16.03 10.17
C PRO A 260 14.34 -15.49 8.77
N MET A 261 14.95 -14.35 8.39
CA MET A 261 14.79 -13.74 7.07
C MET A 261 15.37 -14.65 5.98
N ALA A 262 16.53 -15.26 6.20
CA ALA A 262 17.12 -16.20 5.24
C ALA A 262 16.19 -17.40 4.98
N LYS A 263 15.49 -17.91 6.02
CA LYS A 263 14.48 -18.96 5.89
C LYS A 263 13.27 -18.50 5.05
N ALA A 264 12.79 -17.27 5.27
CA ALA A 264 11.69 -16.70 4.49
C ALA A 264 12.08 -16.51 3.02
N LEU A 265 13.30 -16.01 2.75
CA LEU A 265 13.82 -15.87 1.39
C LEU A 265 13.94 -17.23 0.66
N GLU A 266 14.41 -18.28 1.35
CA GLU A 266 14.47 -19.64 0.76
C GLU A 266 13.09 -20.19 0.40
N ALA A 267 12.09 -19.97 1.26
CA ALA A 267 10.71 -20.36 0.97
C ALA A 267 10.13 -19.57 -0.21
N LEU A 268 10.39 -18.25 -0.30
CA LEU A 268 9.99 -17.42 -1.43
C LEU A 268 10.65 -17.86 -2.75
N ILE A 269 11.95 -18.18 -2.72
CA ILE A 269 12.66 -18.74 -3.87
C ILE A 269 12.03 -20.05 -4.32
N THR A 270 11.68 -20.90 -3.38
CA THR A 270 10.99 -22.17 -3.67
C THR A 270 9.66 -21.93 -4.34
N PHE A 271 8.84 -21.01 -3.82
CA PHE A 271 7.59 -20.62 -4.44
C PHE A 271 7.78 -20.09 -5.87
N TYR A 272 8.73 -19.20 -6.11
CA TYR A 272 9.01 -18.70 -7.46
C TYR A 272 9.49 -19.78 -8.43
N ARG A 273 10.15 -20.82 -7.95
CA ARG A 273 10.57 -21.98 -8.77
C ARG A 273 9.40 -22.91 -9.10
N THR A 274 8.53 -23.20 -8.14
CA THR A 274 7.46 -24.19 -8.27
C THR A 274 6.12 -23.60 -8.72
N GLY A 275 5.78 -22.42 -8.22
CA GLY A 275 4.46 -21.80 -8.35
C GLY A 275 3.38 -22.46 -7.49
N GLU A 276 3.71 -23.44 -6.66
CA GLU A 276 2.72 -24.22 -5.89
C GLU A 276 2.19 -23.45 -4.69
N VAL A 277 0.87 -23.51 -4.45
CA VAL A 277 0.18 -22.81 -3.34
C VAL A 277 0.79 -23.14 -1.98
N LYS A 278 1.10 -24.42 -1.72
CA LYS A 278 1.74 -24.86 -0.47
C LYS A 278 3.09 -24.18 -0.20
N ASP A 279 3.83 -23.87 -1.27
CA ASP A 279 5.14 -23.22 -1.14
C ASP A 279 4.96 -21.71 -0.89
N ARG A 280 3.88 -21.11 -1.40
CA ARG A 280 3.45 -19.76 -1.02
C ARG A 280 3.05 -19.70 0.47
N GLU A 281 2.24 -20.64 0.93
CA GLU A 281 1.86 -20.74 2.33
C GLU A 281 3.09 -20.90 3.25
N ALA A 282 4.06 -21.72 2.83
CA ALA A 282 5.30 -21.90 3.56
C ALA A 282 6.12 -20.60 3.66
N TYR A 283 6.14 -19.81 2.59
CA TYR A 283 6.75 -18.47 2.60
C TYR A 283 6.01 -17.53 3.56
N ASP A 284 4.71 -17.42 3.44
CA ASP A 284 3.89 -16.52 4.27
C ASP A 284 4.07 -16.84 5.75
N ILE A 285 4.09 -18.14 6.13
CA ILE A 285 4.33 -18.58 7.50
C ILE A 285 5.75 -18.21 7.96
N ALA A 286 6.77 -18.48 7.15
CA ALA A 286 8.16 -18.19 7.51
C ALA A 286 8.38 -16.68 7.68
N TRP A 287 7.78 -15.87 6.78
CA TRP A 287 7.85 -14.41 6.80
C TRP A 287 7.18 -13.82 8.05
N VAL A 288 5.97 -14.29 8.41
CA VAL A 288 5.25 -13.83 9.63
C VAL A 288 5.99 -14.22 10.90
N GLN A 289 6.67 -15.37 10.91
CA GLN A 289 7.45 -15.85 12.07
C GLN A 289 8.74 -15.05 12.29
N ASP A 290 9.24 -14.34 11.29
CA ASP A 290 10.37 -13.44 11.45
C ASP A 290 9.92 -12.14 12.13
N LYS A 291 10.23 -12.00 13.42
CA LYS A 291 9.84 -10.88 14.28
C LYS A 291 11.00 -9.95 14.64
N VAL A 292 12.20 -10.24 14.14
CA VAL A 292 13.42 -9.62 14.65
C VAL A 292 14.31 -9.00 13.58
N SER A 293 14.12 -9.33 12.31
CA SER A 293 14.98 -8.82 11.24
C SER A 293 14.79 -7.31 11.07
N PRO A 294 15.89 -6.54 11.09
CA PRO A 294 15.82 -5.09 10.95
C PRO A 294 15.63 -4.62 9.50
N VAL A 295 15.82 -5.50 8.53
CA VAL A 295 15.58 -5.31 7.10
C VAL A 295 14.60 -6.36 6.65
N ASP A 296 13.64 -5.99 5.82
CA ASP A 296 12.65 -6.94 5.32
C ASP A 296 12.21 -6.56 3.89
N THR A 297 11.49 -7.46 3.23
CA THR A 297 10.92 -7.24 1.91
C THR A 297 9.54 -7.89 1.80
N ILE A 298 8.67 -7.23 1.07
CA ILE A 298 7.48 -7.81 0.47
C ILE A 298 7.83 -8.06 -0.99
N ASN A 299 7.56 -9.24 -1.52
CA ASN A 299 7.88 -9.55 -2.92
C ASN A 299 7.02 -10.74 -3.38
N GLY A 300 6.14 -10.51 -4.34
CA GLY A 300 5.27 -11.58 -4.83
C GLY A 300 4.01 -11.12 -5.54
N PHE A 301 3.10 -12.06 -5.74
CA PHE A 301 1.75 -11.85 -6.24
C PHE A 301 0.82 -11.76 -5.02
N ILE A 302 0.32 -10.58 -4.68
CA ILE A 302 -0.22 -10.33 -3.34
C ILE A 302 -1.61 -9.70 -3.39
N GLU A 303 -1.69 -8.43 -3.82
CA GLU A 303 -2.93 -7.67 -3.80
C GLU A 303 -3.81 -8.01 -5.00
N VAL A 304 -5.11 -8.06 -4.78
CA VAL A 304 -6.06 -8.55 -5.78
C VAL A 304 -6.94 -7.44 -6.39
N TYR A 305 -6.58 -6.17 -6.16
CA TYR A 305 -7.36 -5.02 -6.61
C TYR A 305 -7.53 -4.95 -8.13
N LEU A 306 -6.51 -5.40 -8.88
CA LEU A 306 -6.53 -5.43 -10.34
C LEU A 306 -7.52 -6.46 -10.90
N ASP A 307 -7.80 -7.53 -10.15
CA ASP A 307 -8.72 -8.59 -10.59
C ASP A 307 -10.18 -8.23 -10.27
N PRO A 308 -11.09 -8.16 -11.25
CA PRO A 308 -12.50 -7.90 -10.98
C PRO A 308 -13.18 -9.00 -10.14
N ARG A 309 -12.58 -10.21 -10.05
CA ARG A 309 -13.03 -11.31 -9.19
C ARG A 309 -12.38 -11.30 -7.80
N GLY A 310 -11.32 -10.53 -7.59
CA GLY A 310 -10.59 -10.49 -6.32
C GLY A 310 -9.82 -11.78 -6.00
N ILE A 311 -9.26 -12.47 -7.00
CA ILE A 311 -8.56 -13.76 -6.83
C ILE A 311 -7.10 -13.68 -7.25
N LYS A 312 -6.81 -13.01 -8.37
CA LYS A 312 -5.48 -12.98 -8.97
C LYS A 312 -4.64 -11.84 -8.42
N GLY A 313 -3.44 -12.18 -7.94
CA GLY A 313 -2.53 -11.23 -7.33
C GLY A 313 -1.80 -10.36 -8.35
N GLY A 314 -1.77 -9.05 -8.13
CA GLY A 314 -0.82 -8.14 -8.72
C GLY A 314 0.59 -8.43 -8.20
N TRP A 315 1.59 -8.34 -9.07
CA TRP A 315 2.97 -8.45 -8.61
C TRP A 315 3.43 -7.13 -8.00
N GLU A 316 4.07 -7.23 -6.84
CA GLU A 316 4.65 -6.10 -6.15
C GLU A 316 5.94 -6.45 -5.43
N ALA A 317 6.76 -5.43 -5.19
CA ALA A 317 7.91 -5.54 -4.30
C ALA A 317 8.15 -4.24 -3.55
N LEU A 318 8.42 -4.40 -2.26
CA LEU A 318 8.76 -3.36 -1.31
C LEU A 318 10.02 -3.77 -0.55
N VAL A 319 11.00 -2.89 -0.42
CA VAL A 319 12.22 -3.10 0.39
C VAL A 319 12.36 -1.99 1.41
N PHE A 320 12.57 -2.36 2.66
CA PHE A 320 12.57 -1.43 3.77
C PHE A 320 13.47 -1.87 4.93
N TYR A 321 13.73 -0.94 5.82
CA TYR A 321 14.33 -1.21 7.12
C TYR A 321 13.46 -0.62 8.24
N VAL A 322 13.56 -1.23 9.44
CA VAL A 322 12.77 -0.83 10.59
C VAL A 322 13.28 0.49 11.17
N ASN A 323 12.38 1.47 11.27
CA ASN A 323 12.62 2.71 12.00
C ASN A 323 12.37 2.48 13.49
N GLN A 324 13.45 2.29 14.26
CA GLN A 324 13.36 1.91 15.68
C GLN A 324 12.66 2.96 16.54
N GLU A 325 12.88 4.23 16.27
CA GLU A 325 12.30 5.34 17.03
C GLU A 325 10.77 5.37 16.88
N LYS A 326 10.29 5.37 15.64
CA LYS A 326 8.85 5.41 15.34
C LYS A 326 8.12 4.10 15.69
N THR A 327 8.84 2.99 15.74
CA THR A 327 8.27 1.67 16.06
C THR A 327 7.76 1.56 17.51
N ALA A 328 8.28 2.31 18.45
CA ALA A 328 7.91 2.18 19.87
C ALA A 328 6.40 2.40 20.12
N ARG A 329 5.78 3.40 19.47
CA ARG A 329 4.34 3.68 19.58
C ARG A 329 3.49 2.52 19.05
N ILE A 330 3.83 2.04 17.88
CA ILE A 330 3.13 0.94 17.21
C ILE A 330 3.23 -0.36 18.04
N LYS A 331 4.39 -0.65 18.62
CA LYS A 331 4.57 -1.80 19.51
C LYS A 331 3.66 -1.73 20.75
N THR A 332 3.41 -0.54 21.28
CA THR A 332 2.50 -0.36 22.40
C THR A 332 1.08 -0.75 22.03
N ILE A 333 0.59 -0.37 20.84
CA ILE A 333 -0.72 -0.80 20.31
C ILE A 333 -0.74 -2.32 20.11
N ALA A 334 0.24 -2.88 19.42
CA ALA A 334 0.34 -4.32 19.12
C ALA A 334 0.36 -5.20 20.38
N THR A 335 1.09 -4.76 21.41
CA THR A 335 1.17 -5.50 22.70
C THR A 335 -0.20 -5.56 23.41
N ASN A 336 -1.09 -4.60 23.14
CA ASN A 336 -2.43 -4.55 23.69
C ASN A 336 -3.50 -5.11 22.73
N ALA A 337 -3.13 -5.80 21.67
CA ALA A 337 -4.08 -6.26 20.64
C ALA A 337 -5.21 -7.14 21.20
N GLN A 338 -4.92 -8.03 22.19
CA GLN A 338 -5.96 -8.83 22.84
C GLN A 338 -6.97 -7.96 23.58
N TRP A 339 -6.51 -6.89 24.25
CA TRP A 339 -7.40 -5.97 24.95
C TRP A 339 -8.39 -5.32 23.99
N PHE A 340 -7.96 -4.94 22.77
CA PHE A 340 -8.81 -4.39 21.73
C PHE A 340 -9.78 -5.45 21.19
N GLU A 341 -9.30 -6.66 20.89
CA GLU A 341 -10.13 -7.78 20.39
C GLU A 341 -11.27 -8.10 21.34
N ASP A 342 -10.99 -8.17 22.66
CA ASP A 342 -11.99 -8.48 23.69
C ASP A 342 -13.10 -7.41 23.79
N ARG A 343 -12.84 -6.20 23.28
CA ARG A 343 -13.75 -5.04 23.34
C ARG A 343 -14.31 -4.61 22.00
N MET A 344 -14.09 -5.41 20.96
CA MET A 344 -14.72 -5.17 19.66
C MET A 344 -16.24 -5.13 19.79
N PRO A 345 -16.94 -4.24 19.06
CA PRO A 345 -18.37 -4.04 19.21
C PRO A 345 -19.24 -5.16 18.62
N TRP A 346 -18.63 -6.15 17.98
CA TRP A 346 -19.33 -7.28 17.36
C TRP A 346 -19.59 -8.44 18.33
N ASP A 347 -20.40 -9.40 17.89
CA ASP A 347 -20.74 -10.62 18.64
C ASP A 347 -19.47 -11.39 19.05
N ALA A 348 -19.45 -11.86 20.31
CA ALA A 348 -18.33 -12.61 20.88
C ALA A 348 -17.94 -13.85 20.06
N LYS A 349 -18.88 -14.48 19.36
CA LYS A 349 -18.60 -15.63 18.48
C LYS A 349 -17.63 -15.32 17.34
N TYR A 350 -17.48 -14.03 16.95
CA TYR A 350 -16.55 -13.58 15.93
C TYR A 350 -15.22 -13.03 16.49
N ARG A 351 -15.05 -13.04 17.82
CA ARG A 351 -13.79 -12.63 18.46
C ARG A 351 -12.79 -13.77 18.45
N LYS A 352 -11.53 -13.43 18.27
CA LYS A 352 -10.42 -14.36 18.46
C LYS A 352 -10.23 -14.64 19.95
N ALA A 353 -10.15 -15.90 20.32
CA ALA A 353 -9.87 -16.28 21.71
C ALA A 353 -8.46 -15.82 22.15
N THR A 354 -7.54 -15.78 21.22
CA THR A 354 -6.17 -15.31 21.46
C THR A 354 -5.67 -14.60 20.21
N VAL A 355 -5.30 -13.34 20.35
CA VAL A 355 -4.58 -12.58 19.33
C VAL A 355 -3.10 -12.82 19.52
N GLN A 356 -2.48 -13.52 18.57
CA GLN A 356 -1.07 -13.87 18.64
C GLN A 356 -0.33 -13.35 17.43
N GLY A 357 0.97 -13.10 17.61
CA GLY A 357 1.89 -12.97 16.51
C GLY A 357 1.83 -11.67 15.74
N ILE A 358 1.14 -10.63 16.23
CA ILE A 358 1.17 -9.33 15.59
C ILE A 358 2.58 -8.76 15.69
N VAL A 359 3.20 -8.56 14.53
CA VAL A 359 4.42 -7.76 14.40
C VAL A 359 4.00 -6.44 13.77
N ALA A 360 4.34 -5.34 14.42
CA ALA A 360 4.02 -4.02 13.93
C ALA A 360 5.24 -3.11 14.04
N ASN A 361 5.67 -2.58 12.92
CA ASN A 361 6.85 -1.72 12.83
C ASN A 361 6.54 -0.47 12.00
N ALA A 362 7.10 0.66 12.42
CA ALA A 362 7.34 1.77 11.52
C ALA A 362 8.56 1.46 10.66
N ILE A 363 8.47 1.69 9.37
CA ILE A 363 9.53 1.37 8.42
C ILE A 363 9.89 2.58 7.56
N ASP A 364 11.14 2.59 7.10
CA ASP A 364 11.58 3.49 6.05
C ASP A 364 11.82 2.70 4.76
N VAL A 365 11.06 3.06 3.75
CA VAL A 365 11.07 2.44 2.42
C VAL A 365 12.29 2.90 1.64
N VAL A 366 12.93 1.98 0.94
CA VAL A 366 14.05 2.23 0.02
C VAL A 366 13.63 2.13 -1.44
N VAL A 367 12.77 1.17 -1.78
CA VAL A 367 12.22 1.02 -3.13
C VAL A 367 10.87 0.31 -3.08
N GLU A 368 9.99 0.74 -3.97
CA GLU A 368 8.71 0.09 -4.28
C GLU A 368 8.55 -0.03 -5.78
N THR A 369 8.03 -1.17 -6.22
CA THR A 369 7.74 -1.44 -7.63
C THR A 369 6.52 -2.34 -7.78
N GLY A 370 5.99 -2.41 -8.99
CA GLY A 370 4.78 -3.17 -9.25
C GLY A 370 3.53 -2.49 -8.69
N ASP A 371 2.62 -3.23 -8.07
CA ASP A 371 1.37 -2.67 -7.54
C ASP A 371 1.59 -1.68 -6.39
N SER A 372 2.63 -1.88 -5.58
CA SER A 372 2.96 -1.00 -4.46
C SER A 372 3.67 0.31 -4.84
N GLY A 373 4.10 0.50 -6.09
CA GLY A 373 4.83 1.71 -6.47
C GLY A 373 4.81 2.03 -7.97
N PRO A 374 5.02 3.29 -8.34
CA PRO A 374 5.44 4.46 -7.56
C PRO A 374 4.31 5.21 -6.82
N VAL A 375 3.04 4.86 -7.01
CA VAL A 375 1.93 5.33 -6.17
C VAL A 375 1.78 4.35 -5.02
N THR A 376 2.02 4.80 -3.82
CA THR A 376 2.43 4.02 -2.65
C THR A 376 1.35 4.02 -1.58
N PRO A 377 1.09 2.88 -0.89
CA PRO A 377 0.28 2.85 0.32
C PRO A 377 0.98 3.57 1.50
N VAL A 378 0.27 3.84 2.57
CA VAL A 378 0.84 4.40 3.81
C VAL A 378 1.01 3.35 4.90
N GLY A 379 0.36 2.20 4.75
CA GLY A 379 0.45 1.05 5.64
C GLY A 379 0.21 -0.26 4.88
N ILE A 380 0.64 -1.38 5.42
CA ILE A 380 0.47 -2.72 4.85
C ILE A 380 0.32 -3.73 5.98
N ASN A 381 -0.65 -4.65 5.86
CA ASN A 381 -0.79 -5.79 6.76
C ASN A 381 -0.90 -7.09 5.97
N LEU A 382 0.04 -8.00 6.13
CA LEU A 382 0.13 -9.26 5.40
C LEU A 382 0.41 -10.45 6.34
N PRO A 383 0.13 -11.68 5.89
CA PRO A 383 -0.46 -12.09 4.60
C PRO A 383 -1.96 -11.87 4.54
N ASN A 384 -2.53 -11.87 3.32
CA ASN A 384 -3.98 -11.76 3.13
C ASN A 384 -4.74 -13.08 3.42
N ASP A 385 -4.03 -14.20 3.58
CA ASP A 385 -4.64 -15.49 3.90
C ASP A 385 -5.19 -15.54 5.34
N GLN A 386 -6.52 -15.70 5.46
CA GLN A 386 -7.20 -15.68 6.75
C GLN A 386 -6.78 -16.86 7.66
N ALA A 387 -6.54 -18.05 7.12
CA ALA A 387 -6.16 -19.20 7.92
C ALA A 387 -4.74 -19.04 8.50
N ILE A 388 -3.84 -18.44 7.73
CA ILE A 388 -2.48 -18.10 8.20
C ILE A 388 -2.56 -17.00 9.26
N ARG A 389 -3.34 -15.95 9.04
CA ARG A 389 -3.57 -14.86 10.03
C ARG A 389 -4.10 -15.40 11.35
N GLU A 390 -5.06 -16.30 11.32
CA GLU A 390 -5.66 -16.87 12.55
C GLU A 390 -4.67 -17.74 13.33
N LYS A 391 -3.84 -18.50 12.64
CA LYS A 391 -2.94 -19.48 13.25
C LYS A 391 -1.56 -18.93 13.62
N PHE A 392 -1.00 -18.05 12.78
CA PHE A 392 0.39 -17.59 12.91
C PHE A 392 0.50 -16.07 13.15
N GLY A 393 -0.60 -15.31 12.95
CA GLY A 393 -0.63 -13.86 13.06
C GLY A 393 -0.36 -13.15 11.73
N SER A 394 0.00 -11.87 11.83
CA SER A 394 0.32 -11.00 10.69
C SER A 394 1.48 -10.06 11.00
N LYS A 395 2.09 -9.50 9.96
CA LYS A 395 3.00 -8.36 10.07
C LYS A 395 2.31 -7.11 9.54
N SER A 396 2.35 -6.06 10.36
CA SER A 396 1.89 -4.72 9.99
C SER A 396 3.08 -3.78 9.88
N VAL A 397 3.11 -2.97 8.85
CA VAL A 397 4.13 -1.94 8.67
C VAL A 397 3.48 -0.61 8.33
N ALA A 398 3.86 0.45 9.05
CA ALA A 398 3.51 1.82 8.72
C ALA A 398 4.69 2.46 7.97
N LEU A 399 4.45 2.97 6.76
CA LEU A 399 5.48 3.49 5.88
C LEU A 399 5.81 4.95 6.26
N SER A 400 6.70 5.11 7.23
CA SER A 400 6.97 6.38 7.92
C SER A 400 7.49 7.48 7.01
N ASN A 401 8.49 7.18 6.18
CA ASN A 401 9.07 8.16 5.28
C ASN A 401 8.13 8.51 4.11
N VAL A 402 7.25 7.59 3.72
CA VAL A 402 6.18 7.84 2.74
C VAL A 402 5.16 8.82 3.31
N SER A 403 4.66 8.57 4.53
CA SER A 403 3.73 9.47 5.22
C SER A 403 4.33 10.88 5.41
N GLU A 404 5.61 10.97 5.78
CA GLU A 404 6.32 12.23 5.88
C GLU A 404 6.40 12.95 4.52
N ALA A 405 6.71 12.22 3.45
CA ALA A 405 6.82 12.80 2.11
C ALA A 405 5.46 13.30 1.60
N TYR A 406 4.37 12.61 1.88
CA TYR A 406 3.01 13.11 1.62
C TYR A 406 2.73 14.42 2.36
N ASP A 407 3.01 14.48 3.66
CA ASP A 407 2.79 15.68 4.48
C ASP A 407 3.62 16.87 3.98
N ARG A 408 4.91 16.66 3.74
CA ARG A 408 5.84 17.70 3.29
C ARG A 408 5.56 18.22 1.88
N SER A 409 4.96 17.40 1.02
CA SER A 409 4.63 17.79 -0.35
C SER A 409 3.21 18.35 -0.50
N THR A 410 2.33 18.21 0.51
CA THR A 410 0.93 18.63 0.43
C THR A 410 0.76 20.11 0.85
N PRO A 411 0.25 20.98 -0.03
CA PRO A 411 -0.02 22.36 0.32
C PRO A 411 -1.12 22.50 1.38
N GLY A 412 -0.91 23.38 2.36
CA GLY A 412 -1.89 23.67 3.43
C GLY A 412 -3.25 24.24 2.93
N SER A 413 -3.27 24.81 1.73
CA SER A 413 -4.49 25.39 1.10
C SER A 413 -5.62 24.37 0.90
N MET A 414 -5.31 23.08 0.72
CA MET A 414 -6.33 22.04 0.53
C MET A 414 -7.18 21.85 1.80
N ARG A 415 -6.55 21.85 2.98
CA ARG A 415 -7.27 21.71 4.25
C ARG A 415 -8.27 22.87 4.42
N GLY A 416 -7.88 24.11 4.11
CA GLY A 416 -8.72 25.29 4.25
C GLY A 416 -9.96 25.32 3.36
N GLU A 417 -9.90 24.77 2.14
CA GLU A 417 -11.01 24.85 1.19
C GLU A 417 -12.24 24.00 1.59
N PHE A 418 -12.02 22.86 2.25
CA PHE A 418 -13.10 21.91 2.55
C PHE A 418 -13.47 21.84 4.03
N VAL A 419 -12.88 22.65 4.89
CA VAL A 419 -13.28 22.76 6.30
C VAL A 419 -14.49 23.68 6.43
N TRP A 420 -15.39 23.32 7.37
CA TRP A 420 -16.59 24.09 7.62
C TRP A 420 -16.34 25.36 8.45
N SER A 421 -15.45 25.30 9.44
CA SER A 421 -15.21 26.44 10.34
C SER A 421 -13.72 26.69 10.62
N PRO A 422 -13.35 27.90 11.08
CA PRO A 422 -12.00 28.20 11.54
C PRO A 422 -11.49 27.27 12.65
N GLU A 423 -12.38 26.85 13.56
CA GLU A 423 -12.05 25.94 14.67
C GLU A 423 -11.71 24.54 14.14
N GLU A 424 -12.45 24.04 13.15
CA GLU A 424 -12.11 22.79 12.44
C GLU A 424 -10.73 22.91 11.78
N ALA A 425 -10.46 24.02 11.10
CA ALA A 425 -9.16 24.27 10.48
C ALA A 425 -8.01 24.25 11.51
N ALA A 426 -8.22 24.91 12.65
CA ALA A 426 -7.24 24.94 13.74
C ALA A 426 -7.00 23.54 14.33
N ARG A 427 -8.04 22.74 14.56
CA ARG A 427 -7.92 21.33 14.99
C ARG A 427 -7.18 20.50 13.98
N ALA A 428 -7.55 20.59 12.70
CA ALA A 428 -6.88 19.86 11.62
C ALA A 428 -5.39 20.21 11.53
N THR A 429 -5.01 21.46 11.77
CA THR A 429 -3.62 21.90 11.76
C THR A 429 -2.86 21.34 12.97
N LYS A 430 -3.46 21.38 14.17
CA LYS A 430 -2.79 20.96 15.40
C LYS A 430 -2.71 19.44 15.55
N PHE A 431 -3.78 18.72 15.19
CA PHE A 431 -3.93 17.30 15.52
C PHE A 431 -3.99 16.37 14.30
N GLY A 432 -4.24 16.90 13.10
CA GLY A 432 -4.59 16.08 11.93
C GLY A 432 -3.53 15.05 11.55
N THR A 433 -2.24 15.39 11.63
CA THR A 433 -1.15 14.44 11.31
C THR A 433 -1.13 13.30 12.32
N LEU A 434 -1.10 13.59 13.63
CA LEU A 434 -1.08 12.56 14.67
C LEU A 434 -2.36 11.70 14.65
N ALA A 435 -3.52 12.32 14.43
CA ALA A 435 -4.80 11.61 14.37
C ALA A 435 -4.84 10.62 13.20
N GLY A 436 -4.43 11.06 12.01
CA GLY A 436 -4.34 10.20 10.82
C GLY A 436 -3.32 9.08 10.97
N GLU A 437 -2.13 9.36 11.54
CA GLU A 437 -1.15 8.31 11.83
C GLU A 437 -1.70 7.25 12.79
N LEU A 438 -2.37 7.67 13.87
CA LEU A 438 -2.96 6.73 14.84
C LEU A 438 -4.09 5.91 14.23
N THR A 439 -4.93 6.51 13.40
CA THR A 439 -5.99 5.78 12.69
C THR A 439 -5.37 4.75 11.75
N THR A 440 -4.30 5.10 11.03
CA THR A 440 -3.55 4.15 10.19
C THR A 440 -2.91 3.05 11.02
N ASP A 441 -2.21 3.39 12.12
CA ASP A 441 -1.61 2.39 13.02
C ASP A 441 -2.68 1.41 13.55
N MET A 442 -3.85 1.90 13.94
CA MET A 442 -4.95 1.07 14.41
C MET A 442 -5.59 0.23 13.30
N HIS A 443 -5.74 0.77 12.10
CA HIS A 443 -6.20 0.08 10.91
C HIS A 443 -5.31 -1.13 10.61
N GLU A 444 -4.00 -0.92 10.51
CA GLU A 444 -3.04 -1.95 10.14
C GLU A 444 -2.83 -2.98 11.27
N VAL A 445 -2.63 -2.49 12.50
CA VAL A 445 -2.22 -3.35 13.61
C VAL A 445 -3.37 -4.12 14.23
N ILE A 446 -4.50 -3.46 14.43
CA ILE A 446 -5.69 -4.04 15.09
C ILE A 446 -6.77 -4.35 14.07
N GLY A 447 -7.02 -3.46 13.11
CA GLY A 447 -8.06 -3.60 12.11
C GLY A 447 -7.95 -4.94 11.40
N HIS A 448 -6.97 -5.11 10.55
CA HIS A 448 -6.78 -6.36 9.80
C HIS A 448 -6.50 -7.60 10.66
N ALA A 449 -5.87 -7.42 11.83
CA ALA A 449 -5.52 -8.54 12.71
C ALA A 449 -6.70 -9.09 13.53
N SER A 450 -7.81 -8.36 13.65
CA SER A 450 -8.95 -8.70 14.52
C SER A 450 -10.03 -9.54 13.83
N GLY A 451 -10.88 -10.15 14.66
CA GLY A 451 -12.02 -10.94 14.21
C GLY A 451 -11.66 -12.28 13.58
N LYS A 452 -12.55 -13.24 13.68
CA LYS A 452 -12.43 -14.56 13.06
C LYS A 452 -13.62 -14.90 12.19
N GLN A 453 -13.43 -15.91 11.35
CA GLN A 453 -14.50 -16.51 10.56
C GLN A 453 -15.48 -17.28 11.45
N ALA A 454 -16.74 -17.34 11.04
CA ALA A 454 -17.70 -18.24 11.67
C ALA A 454 -17.34 -19.70 11.40
N ASP A 455 -17.57 -20.55 12.40
CA ASP A 455 -17.20 -21.96 12.34
C ASP A 455 -17.86 -22.66 11.12
N GLY A 456 -17.09 -23.43 10.40
CA GLY A 456 -17.51 -24.16 9.19
C GLY A 456 -17.64 -23.33 7.92
N LYS A 457 -17.26 -22.05 7.93
CA LYS A 457 -17.22 -21.19 6.73
C LYS A 457 -15.85 -21.31 6.03
N GLY A 458 -15.89 -21.13 4.72
CA GLY A 458 -14.67 -21.11 3.89
C GLY A 458 -13.97 -19.74 3.88
N ASN A 459 -13.00 -19.57 3.00
CA ASN A 459 -12.27 -18.30 2.87
C ASN A 459 -13.23 -17.13 2.53
N PRO A 460 -13.27 -16.05 3.34
CA PRO A 460 -14.19 -14.94 3.14
C PRO A 460 -13.99 -14.24 1.81
N GLN A 461 -12.77 -14.17 1.29
CA GLN A 461 -12.47 -13.60 -0.02
C GLN A 461 -13.20 -14.37 -1.13
N ALA A 462 -13.15 -15.69 -1.11
CA ALA A 462 -13.87 -16.52 -2.07
C ALA A 462 -15.40 -16.43 -1.94
N LEU A 463 -15.90 -16.24 -0.72
CA LEU A 463 -17.33 -16.15 -0.43
C LEU A 463 -17.92 -14.78 -0.81
N ILE A 464 -17.21 -13.68 -0.51
CA ILE A 464 -17.67 -12.30 -0.70
C ILE A 464 -17.29 -11.75 -2.08
N LYS A 465 -16.33 -12.38 -2.75
CA LYS A 465 -15.94 -12.11 -4.14
C LYS A 465 -15.46 -10.66 -4.35
N GLU A 466 -15.98 -9.99 -5.41
CA GLU A 466 -15.62 -8.63 -5.82
C GLU A 466 -15.81 -7.55 -4.76
N GLU A 467 -16.61 -7.82 -3.72
CA GLU A 467 -16.85 -6.85 -2.63
C GLU A 467 -15.88 -7.04 -1.45
N PHE A 468 -15.03 -8.09 -1.48
CA PHE A 468 -14.22 -8.46 -0.32
C PHE A 468 -13.20 -7.39 0.06
N SER A 469 -12.42 -6.89 -0.92
CA SER A 469 -11.36 -5.92 -0.65
C SER A 469 -11.93 -4.64 -0.03
N ALA A 470 -12.96 -4.05 -0.65
CA ALA A 470 -13.60 -2.85 -0.12
C ALA A 470 -14.23 -3.08 1.27
N LEU A 471 -14.79 -4.28 1.52
CA LEU A 471 -15.36 -4.65 2.81
C LEU A 471 -14.30 -4.76 3.91
N GLU A 472 -13.15 -5.40 3.60
CA GLU A 472 -12.05 -5.59 4.54
C GLU A 472 -11.37 -4.27 4.89
N GLU A 473 -11.10 -3.42 3.89
CA GLU A 473 -10.57 -2.07 4.10
C GLU A 473 -11.54 -1.22 4.96
N GLY A 474 -12.84 -1.31 4.65
CA GLY A 474 -13.86 -0.62 5.45
C GLY A 474 -13.93 -1.12 6.89
N ARG A 475 -13.73 -2.42 7.11
CA ARG A 475 -13.70 -3.01 8.45
C ARG A 475 -12.48 -2.52 9.25
N ALA A 476 -11.32 -2.46 8.63
CA ALA A 476 -10.11 -1.97 9.27
C ALA A 476 -10.19 -0.48 9.60
N ASP A 477 -10.70 0.36 8.69
CA ASP A 477 -10.99 1.78 8.94
C ASP A 477 -11.96 1.96 10.13
N LEU A 478 -13.05 1.20 10.17
CA LEU A 478 -14.03 1.26 11.25
C LEU A 478 -13.42 0.89 12.60
N VAL A 479 -12.50 -0.07 12.66
CA VAL A 479 -11.77 -0.42 13.90
C VAL A 479 -10.90 0.75 14.35
N GLY A 480 -10.14 1.37 13.44
CA GLY A 480 -9.34 2.56 13.75
C GLY A 480 -10.19 3.70 14.30
N LEU A 481 -11.26 4.05 13.61
CA LEU A 481 -12.18 5.11 14.02
C LEU A 481 -12.88 4.81 15.35
N TYR A 482 -13.27 3.56 15.61
CA TYR A 482 -13.95 3.16 16.84
C TYR A 482 -13.05 3.30 18.07
N PHE A 483 -11.82 2.81 17.98
CA PHE A 483 -10.88 2.80 19.11
C PHE A 483 -10.06 4.08 19.26
N LEU A 484 -9.96 4.93 18.25
CA LEU A 484 -9.34 6.25 18.40
C LEU A 484 -9.97 7.06 19.55
N ALA A 485 -11.27 6.92 19.74
CA ALA A 485 -12.02 7.60 20.82
C ALA A 485 -11.99 6.84 22.16
N ASP A 486 -11.24 5.74 22.24
CA ASP A 486 -11.21 4.95 23.48
C ASP A 486 -10.17 5.54 24.46
N PRO A 487 -10.49 5.70 25.75
CA PRO A 487 -9.55 6.22 26.76
C PRO A 487 -8.32 5.32 26.93
N LYS A 488 -8.31 4.11 26.40
CA LYS A 488 -7.14 3.22 26.40
C LYS A 488 -5.90 3.85 25.77
N LEU A 489 -6.06 4.69 24.75
CA LEU A 489 -4.91 5.40 24.15
C LEU A 489 -4.25 6.39 25.10
N VAL A 490 -5.05 6.99 26.00
CA VAL A 490 -4.53 7.86 27.07
C VAL A 490 -3.85 7.02 28.17
N GLU A 491 -4.48 5.92 28.59
CA GLU A 491 -3.91 4.98 29.57
C GLU A 491 -2.55 4.44 29.13
N LEU A 492 -2.41 4.13 27.84
CA LEU A 492 -1.16 3.66 27.23
C LEU A 492 -0.11 4.78 27.03
N GLY A 493 -0.43 6.02 27.34
CA GLY A 493 0.47 7.16 27.15
C GLY A 493 0.70 7.55 25.69
N ILE A 494 -0.15 7.07 24.77
CA ILE A 494 -0.05 7.35 23.32
C ILE A 494 -0.56 8.76 23.02
N VAL A 495 -1.63 9.19 23.69
CA VAL A 495 -2.22 10.51 23.54
C VAL A 495 -2.35 11.18 24.92
N PRO A 496 -1.94 12.45 25.09
CA PRO A 496 -2.20 13.19 26.32
C PRO A 496 -3.71 13.32 26.60
N ALA A 497 -4.14 13.14 27.85
CA ALA A 497 -5.54 13.22 28.22
C ALA A 497 -6.19 14.57 27.83
N ALA A 498 -5.45 15.68 27.93
CA ALA A 498 -5.93 17.02 27.59
C ALA A 498 -6.19 17.21 26.08
N ASP A 499 -5.52 16.46 25.23
CA ASP A 499 -5.62 16.58 23.76
C ASP A 499 -6.55 15.53 23.13
N HIS A 500 -6.88 14.46 23.86
CA HIS A 500 -7.54 13.28 23.29
C HIS A 500 -8.88 13.61 22.61
N ALA A 501 -9.78 14.32 23.27
CA ALA A 501 -11.09 14.68 22.70
C ALA A 501 -10.96 15.53 21.42
N ALA A 502 -10.03 16.48 21.39
CA ALA A 502 -9.78 17.34 20.23
C ALA A 502 -9.12 16.57 19.07
N LEU A 503 -8.26 15.60 19.38
CA LEU A 503 -7.65 14.72 18.40
C LEU A 503 -8.69 13.82 17.75
N VAL A 504 -9.57 13.19 18.53
CA VAL A 504 -10.70 12.37 18.03
C VAL A 504 -11.60 13.17 17.11
N GLN A 505 -11.96 14.38 17.54
CA GLN A 505 -12.80 15.27 16.74
C GLN A 505 -12.10 15.64 15.42
N ALA A 506 -10.81 15.94 15.45
CA ALA A 506 -10.04 16.26 14.24
C ALA A 506 -10.05 15.12 13.21
N GLU A 507 -9.92 13.87 13.66
CA GLU A 507 -9.98 12.69 12.77
C GLU A 507 -11.37 12.47 12.20
N TYR A 508 -12.43 12.50 13.02
CA TYR A 508 -13.77 12.31 12.54
C TYR A 508 -14.20 13.39 11.52
N GLU A 509 -13.79 14.64 11.75
CA GLU A 509 -13.95 15.74 10.79
C GLU A 509 -13.17 15.47 9.50
N ALA A 510 -11.92 15.01 9.60
CA ALA A 510 -11.06 14.70 8.45
C ALA A 510 -11.61 13.52 7.65
N TYR A 511 -12.00 12.42 8.31
CA TYR A 511 -12.56 11.25 7.65
C TYR A 511 -13.87 11.58 6.92
N THR A 512 -14.76 12.32 7.58
CA THR A 512 -16.02 12.81 6.99
C THR A 512 -15.75 13.66 5.75
N ARG A 513 -14.87 14.64 5.86
CA ARG A 513 -14.49 15.56 4.77
C ARG A 513 -13.85 14.80 3.61
N ASN A 514 -13.04 13.78 3.87
CA ASN A 514 -12.36 13.02 2.84
C ASN A 514 -13.30 12.25 1.92
N ALA A 515 -14.51 11.90 2.38
CA ALA A 515 -15.53 11.26 1.54
C ALA A 515 -16.02 12.16 0.40
N ILE A 516 -16.05 13.49 0.59
CA ILE A 516 -16.37 14.44 -0.49
C ILE A 516 -15.11 14.80 -1.27
N VAL A 517 -14.00 15.06 -0.59
CA VAL A 517 -12.73 15.49 -1.21
C VAL A 517 -12.19 14.44 -2.18
N GLN A 518 -12.37 13.15 -1.91
CA GLN A 518 -11.93 12.08 -2.82
C GLN A 518 -12.59 12.13 -4.19
N LEU A 519 -13.77 12.75 -4.33
CA LEU A 519 -14.46 12.91 -5.62
C LEU A 519 -13.66 13.74 -6.63
N ARG A 520 -12.67 14.53 -6.19
CA ARG A 520 -11.71 15.21 -7.07
C ARG A 520 -10.96 14.25 -8.00
N ARG A 521 -10.84 13.00 -7.60
CA ARG A 521 -10.16 11.94 -8.35
C ARG A 521 -11.01 11.36 -9.47
N MET A 522 -12.34 11.57 -9.43
CA MET A 522 -13.29 11.06 -10.40
C MET A 522 -13.51 12.11 -11.51
N ARG A 523 -12.93 11.91 -12.69
CA ARG A 523 -13.05 12.87 -13.80
C ARG A 523 -14.31 12.66 -14.64
N GLU A 524 -14.86 11.46 -14.63
CA GLU A 524 -16.05 11.07 -15.38
C GLU A 524 -16.80 9.92 -14.70
N GLY A 525 -17.95 9.53 -15.26
CA GLY A 525 -18.75 8.44 -14.74
C GLY A 525 -19.55 8.80 -13.49
N THR A 526 -20.13 7.79 -12.87
CA THR A 526 -21.01 7.89 -11.70
C THR A 526 -20.70 6.84 -10.64
N GLN A 527 -19.63 6.06 -10.83
CA GLN A 527 -19.27 4.92 -10.00
C GLN A 527 -17.82 5.01 -9.54
N ILE A 528 -17.56 4.55 -8.33
CA ILE A 528 -16.22 4.39 -7.75
C ILE A 528 -15.83 2.93 -7.87
N GLU A 529 -14.65 2.66 -8.47
CA GLU A 529 -14.09 1.32 -8.62
C GLU A 529 -12.98 1.04 -7.59
N GLU A 530 -12.27 2.06 -7.14
CA GLU A 530 -11.16 1.93 -6.18
C GLU A 530 -11.69 1.62 -4.78
N ASP A 531 -11.16 0.57 -4.15
CA ASP A 531 -11.72 -0.04 -2.96
C ASP A 531 -11.66 0.84 -1.70
N HIS A 532 -10.58 1.60 -1.49
CA HIS A 532 -10.48 2.53 -0.37
C HIS A 532 -11.39 3.76 -0.52
N MET A 533 -11.68 4.19 -1.74
CA MET A 533 -12.67 5.24 -1.99
C MET A 533 -14.11 4.70 -1.79
N ARG A 534 -14.36 3.45 -2.21
CA ARG A 534 -15.65 2.77 -2.01
C ARG A 534 -15.95 2.60 -0.51
N ASN A 535 -14.99 2.12 0.27
CA ASN A 535 -15.18 1.91 1.71
C ASN A 535 -15.43 3.23 2.44
N ARG A 536 -14.64 4.27 2.18
CA ARG A 536 -14.80 5.58 2.82
C ARG A 536 -16.15 6.20 2.50
N GLN A 537 -16.58 6.13 1.25
CA GLN A 537 -17.91 6.60 0.86
C GLN A 537 -19.01 5.80 1.56
N MET A 538 -18.88 4.47 1.62
CA MET A 538 -19.82 3.57 2.28
C MET A 538 -19.98 3.95 3.75
N ILE A 539 -18.90 4.12 4.49
CA ILE A 539 -18.92 4.45 5.91
C ILE A 539 -19.61 5.80 6.14
N VAL A 540 -19.17 6.85 5.44
CA VAL A 540 -19.71 8.21 5.66
C VAL A 540 -21.17 8.30 5.25
N ARG A 541 -21.56 7.75 4.09
CA ARG A 541 -22.97 7.75 3.66
C ARG A 541 -23.86 6.90 4.53
N TRP A 542 -23.36 5.78 5.05
CA TRP A 542 -24.10 4.97 6.00
C TRP A 542 -24.34 5.75 7.31
N LEU A 543 -23.32 6.43 7.84
CA LEU A 543 -23.45 7.29 9.03
C LEU A 543 -24.45 8.43 8.81
N MET A 544 -24.41 9.09 7.66
CA MET A 544 -25.39 10.14 7.30
C MET A 544 -26.83 9.61 7.27
N ALA A 545 -27.02 8.42 6.73
CA ALA A 545 -28.37 7.83 6.56
C ALA A 545 -28.96 7.24 7.86
N ASN A 546 -28.11 6.75 8.76
CA ASN A 546 -28.54 5.96 9.93
C ASN A 546 -28.26 6.64 11.27
N THR A 547 -27.59 7.80 11.28
CA THR A 547 -27.26 8.54 12.50
C THR A 547 -27.51 10.05 12.31
N LYS A 548 -27.27 10.81 13.37
CA LYS A 548 -27.24 12.28 13.32
C LYS A 548 -25.82 12.83 13.44
N ALA A 549 -24.81 12.02 13.15
CA ALA A 549 -23.40 12.37 13.36
C ALA A 549 -22.86 13.33 12.30
N ILE A 550 -23.39 13.27 11.09
CA ILE A 550 -22.90 14.01 9.93
C ILE A 550 -24.05 14.73 9.24
N GLU A 551 -23.84 15.99 8.91
CA GLU A 551 -24.77 16.80 8.13
C GLU A 551 -24.13 17.27 6.81
N GLU A 552 -24.94 17.31 5.75
CA GLU A 552 -24.60 18.05 4.55
C GLU A 552 -25.01 19.51 4.73
N ARG A 553 -24.08 20.44 4.54
CA ARG A 553 -24.31 21.89 4.65
C ARG A 553 -23.83 22.59 3.40
N THR A 554 -24.47 23.71 3.08
CA THR A 554 -24.09 24.56 1.95
C THR A 554 -23.71 25.96 2.44
N ARG A 555 -22.61 26.50 1.92
CA ARG A 555 -22.18 27.89 2.14
C ARG A 555 -21.56 28.43 0.85
N ASP A 556 -21.99 29.60 0.41
CA ASP A 556 -21.51 30.27 -0.83
C ASP A 556 -21.59 29.34 -2.07
N GLY A 557 -22.69 28.58 -2.18
CA GLY A 557 -22.89 27.61 -3.26
C GLY A 557 -21.99 26.38 -3.22
N LYS A 558 -21.22 26.19 -2.15
CA LYS A 558 -20.34 25.04 -1.94
C LYS A 558 -20.92 24.08 -0.92
N THR A 559 -20.88 22.78 -1.24
CA THR A 559 -21.31 21.71 -0.36
C THR A 559 -20.18 21.27 0.57
N TYR A 560 -20.52 20.98 1.82
CA TYR A 560 -19.65 20.47 2.87
C TYR A 560 -20.30 19.29 3.58
N LEU A 561 -19.54 18.29 3.95
CA LEU A 561 -19.93 17.27 4.90
C LEU A 561 -19.33 17.63 6.25
N VAL A 562 -20.19 17.83 7.24
CA VAL A 562 -19.82 18.37 8.56
C VAL A 562 -20.13 17.33 9.63
N MET A 563 -19.12 16.90 10.36
CA MET A 563 -19.29 16.06 11.55
C MET A 563 -19.80 16.96 12.69
N VAL A 564 -20.98 16.65 13.22
CA VAL A 564 -21.68 17.51 14.20
C VAL A 564 -21.78 16.87 15.57
N ASP A 565 -21.67 15.55 15.70
CA ASP A 565 -21.75 14.82 16.96
C ASP A 565 -20.75 13.65 16.97
N ALA A 566 -19.65 13.82 17.69
CA ALA A 566 -18.58 12.82 17.79
C ALA A 566 -19.04 11.54 18.53
N LYS A 567 -19.98 11.66 19.50
CA LYS A 567 -20.51 10.50 20.18
C LYS A 567 -21.41 9.69 19.26
N ALA A 568 -22.34 10.34 18.54
CA ALA A 568 -23.18 9.69 17.56
C ALA A 568 -22.35 9.07 16.42
N PHE A 569 -21.23 9.70 16.03
CA PHE A 569 -20.28 9.16 15.06
C PHE A 569 -19.69 7.84 15.57
N ARG A 570 -19.11 7.82 16.77
CA ARG A 570 -18.53 6.60 17.37
C ARG A 570 -19.56 5.48 17.51
N ASP A 571 -20.74 5.79 18.01
CA ASP A 571 -21.82 4.81 18.23
C ASP A 571 -22.26 4.20 16.87
N GLY A 572 -22.39 5.04 15.84
CA GLY A 572 -22.69 4.62 14.48
C GLY A 572 -21.59 3.75 13.87
N VAL A 573 -20.33 4.14 14.03
CA VAL A 573 -19.17 3.35 13.64
C VAL A 573 -19.19 1.96 14.29
N GLY A 574 -19.48 1.88 15.60
CA GLY A 574 -19.58 0.60 16.31
C GLY A 574 -20.71 -0.30 15.76
N THR A 575 -21.86 0.30 15.43
CA THR A 575 -22.98 -0.43 14.83
C THR A 575 -22.65 -0.98 13.46
N LEU A 576 -22.09 -0.15 12.57
CA LEU A 576 -21.68 -0.55 11.23
C LEU A 576 -20.56 -1.60 11.27
N LEU A 577 -19.58 -1.41 12.16
CA LEU A 577 -18.48 -2.35 12.35
C LEU A 577 -18.98 -3.74 12.76
N SER A 578 -19.97 -3.81 13.63
CA SER A 578 -20.58 -5.09 14.04
C SER A 578 -21.22 -5.81 12.85
N ASP A 579 -21.94 -5.08 11.98
CA ASP A 579 -22.58 -5.67 10.79
C ASP A 579 -21.55 -6.08 9.72
N VAL A 580 -20.55 -5.25 9.48
CA VAL A 580 -19.44 -5.55 8.52
C VAL A 580 -18.67 -6.79 8.97
N GLN A 581 -18.37 -6.92 10.27
CA GLN A 581 -17.72 -8.13 10.81
C GLN A 581 -18.60 -9.37 10.64
N ARG A 582 -19.91 -9.27 10.91
CA ARG A 582 -20.84 -10.37 10.65
C ARG A 582 -20.81 -10.79 9.18
N ILE A 583 -20.92 -9.83 8.26
CA ILE A 583 -20.89 -10.07 6.82
C ILE A 583 -19.60 -10.82 6.43
N LYS A 584 -18.44 -10.34 6.91
CA LYS A 584 -17.15 -11.00 6.66
C LYS A 584 -17.12 -12.41 7.24
N SER A 585 -17.49 -12.56 8.52
CA SER A 585 -17.38 -13.84 9.23
C SER A 585 -18.29 -14.91 8.67
N GLU A 586 -19.46 -14.54 8.18
CA GLU A 586 -20.44 -15.48 7.61
C GLU A 586 -20.29 -15.67 6.09
N GLY A 587 -19.47 -14.85 5.43
CA GLY A 587 -19.31 -14.88 3.99
C GLY A 587 -20.59 -14.46 3.27
N ASP A 588 -21.33 -13.47 3.83
CA ASP A 588 -22.64 -13.01 3.34
C ASP A 588 -22.49 -12.06 2.14
N TYR A 589 -22.25 -12.65 0.95
CA TYR A 589 -22.11 -11.89 -0.30
C TYR A 589 -23.30 -10.97 -0.60
N ALA A 590 -24.53 -11.43 -0.35
CA ALA A 590 -25.72 -10.65 -0.67
C ALA A 590 -25.79 -9.38 0.16
N ALA A 591 -25.46 -9.46 1.44
CA ALA A 591 -25.39 -8.31 2.34
C ALA A 591 -24.24 -7.36 1.96
N ALA A 592 -23.05 -7.89 1.64
CA ALA A 592 -21.92 -7.08 1.17
C ALA A 592 -22.28 -6.29 -0.08
N LYS A 593 -22.82 -6.96 -1.09
CA LYS A 593 -23.23 -6.34 -2.36
C LYS A 593 -24.31 -5.26 -2.15
N LYS A 594 -25.30 -5.53 -1.30
CA LYS A 594 -26.33 -4.55 -0.96
C LYS A 594 -25.75 -3.33 -0.27
N LEU A 595 -24.82 -3.53 0.67
CA LEU A 595 -24.16 -2.45 1.42
C LEU A 595 -23.42 -1.50 0.47
N PHE A 596 -22.58 -2.04 -0.40
CA PHE A 596 -21.81 -1.23 -1.37
C PHE A 596 -22.68 -0.63 -2.46
N ALA A 597 -23.65 -1.35 -3.01
CA ALA A 597 -24.58 -0.79 -4.00
C ALA A 597 -25.38 0.38 -3.44
N THR A 598 -25.71 0.36 -2.13
CA THR A 598 -26.48 1.42 -1.49
C THR A 598 -25.62 2.63 -1.13
N TYR A 599 -24.41 2.40 -0.59
CA TYR A 599 -23.64 3.46 0.05
C TYR A 599 -22.24 3.69 -0.56
N GLY A 600 -21.63 2.71 -1.23
CA GLY A 600 -20.21 2.76 -1.60
C GLY A 600 -19.92 3.08 -3.07
N VAL A 601 -20.77 2.63 -3.98
CA VAL A 601 -20.44 2.64 -5.43
C VAL A 601 -20.81 3.97 -6.10
N HIS A 602 -22.04 4.45 -5.93
CA HIS A 602 -22.55 5.58 -6.69
C HIS A 602 -22.29 6.92 -6.01
N PHE A 603 -21.89 7.93 -6.78
CA PHE A 603 -21.76 9.31 -6.32
C PHE A 603 -22.64 10.26 -7.17
N ASP A 604 -22.93 11.46 -6.64
CA ASP A 604 -23.60 12.52 -7.37
C ASP A 604 -22.61 13.23 -8.32
N PRO A 605 -22.80 13.16 -9.65
CA PRO A 605 -21.92 13.85 -10.60
C PRO A 605 -21.87 15.38 -10.42
N LYS A 606 -22.95 16.01 -9.96
CA LYS A 606 -22.97 17.46 -9.71
C LYS A 606 -22.08 17.82 -8.53
N LEU A 607 -22.12 17.01 -7.47
CA LEU A 607 -21.23 17.18 -6.33
C LEU A 607 -19.76 16.96 -6.73
N ARG A 608 -19.49 15.92 -7.53
CA ARG A 608 -18.17 15.68 -8.10
C ARG A 608 -17.66 16.87 -8.90
N ASP A 609 -18.47 17.40 -9.83
CA ASP A 609 -18.10 18.53 -10.67
C ASP A 609 -17.79 19.78 -9.84
N GLN A 610 -18.57 20.01 -8.77
CA GLN A 610 -18.30 21.09 -7.82
C GLN A 610 -16.95 20.90 -7.10
N VAL A 611 -16.66 19.68 -6.64
CA VAL A 611 -15.39 19.36 -5.94
C VAL A 611 -14.21 19.52 -6.89
N VAL A 612 -14.30 19.03 -8.12
CA VAL A 612 -13.27 19.17 -9.15
C VAL A 612 -12.98 20.65 -9.42
N ALA A 613 -14.02 21.46 -9.63
CA ALA A 613 -13.86 22.90 -9.89
C ALA A 613 -13.23 23.65 -8.70
N ARG A 614 -13.49 23.22 -7.45
CA ARG A 614 -12.86 23.81 -6.25
C ARG A 614 -11.37 23.46 -6.19
N VAL A 615 -11.01 22.21 -6.46
CA VAL A 615 -9.62 21.74 -6.42
C VAL A 615 -8.80 22.31 -7.58
N GLU A 616 -9.37 22.44 -8.78
CA GLU A 616 -8.70 23.05 -9.92
C GLU A 616 -8.29 24.50 -9.65
N LYS A 617 -9.16 25.29 -8.98
CA LYS A 617 -8.82 26.66 -8.55
C LYS A 617 -7.62 26.71 -7.59
N LEU A 618 -7.42 25.66 -6.80
CA LEU A 618 -6.28 25.55 -5.88
C LEU A 618 -5.03 24.98 -6.54
N ASN A 619 -5.15 24.51 -7.78
CA ASN A 619 -4.09 23.85 -8.52
C ASN A 619 -3.45 22.68 -7.71
N LEU A 620 -4.27 21.78 -7.16
CA LEU A 620 -3.83 20.68 -6.31
C LEU A 620 -3.81 19.34 -7.05
N PRO A 621 -2.85 18.45 -6.73
CA PRO A 621 -2.81 17.10 -7.30
C PRO A 621 -3.91 16.21 -6.72
N SER A 622 -4.31 15.20 -7.49
CA SER A 622 -5.24 14.16 -7.03
C SER A 622 -4.54 12.98 -6.39
N TYR A 623 -3.31 12.69 -6.81
CA TYR A 623 -2.47 11.62 -6.29
C TYR A 623 -0.98 11.97 -6.41
N THR A 624 -0.15 11.17 -5.77
CA THR A 624 1.31 11.37 -5.71
C THR A 624 2.00 10.08 -6.13
N GLY A 625 3.01 10.20 -7.00
CA GLY A 625 3.95 9.12 -7.25
C GLY A 625 5.36 9.53 -6.81
N PHE A 626 6.14 8.55 -6.37
CA PHE A 626 7.45 8.81 -5.78
C PHE A 626 8.60 8.49 -6.74
N VAL A 627 9.61 9.35 -6.72
CA VAL A 627 10.95 9.03 -7.17
C VAL A 627 11.66 8.36 -5.99
N MET A 628 12.09 7.13 -6.19
CA MET A 628 12.72 6.33 -5.14
C MET A 628 14.18 6.72 -4.92
N PRO A 629 14.75 6.48 -3.74
CA PRO A 629 16.19 6.48 -3.56
C PRO A 629 16.88 5.60 -4.61
N LYS A 630 18.08 6.00 -5.03
CA LYS A 630 18.95 5.20 -5.90
C LYS A 630 20.09 4.63 -5.07
N LEU A 631 20.25 3.33 -5.11
CA LEU A 631 21.35 2.64 -4.49
C LEU A 631 22.45 2.35 -5.53
N THR A 632 23.70 2.47 -5.09
CA THR A 632 24.86 2.16 -5.94
C THR A 632 25.89 1.41 -5.09
N PRO A 633 26.30 0.17 -5.48
CA PRO A 633 27.30 -0.57 -4.74
C PRO A 633 28.69 0.07 -4.93
N VAL A 634 29.42 0.21 -3.84
CA VAL A 634 30.80 0.65 -3.84
C VAL A 634 31.70 -0.59 -3.82
N MET A 635 32.48 -0.77 -4.87
CA MET A 635 33.32 -1.96 -5.06
C MET A 635 34.79 -1.61 -4.85
N THR A 636 35.49 -2.43 -4.05
CA THR A 636 36.96 -2.34 -3.89
C THR A 636 37.55 -3.73 -4.11
N ASN A 637 38.46 -3.88 -5.07
CA ASN A 637 39.05 -5.16 -5.42
C ASN A 637 38.03 -6.29 -5.69
N GLY A 638 36.90 -5.95 -6.32
CA GLY A 638 35.85 -6.90 -6.65
C GLY A 638 34.93 -7.29 -5.47
N GLN A 639 35.12 -6.71 -4.29
CA GLN A 639 34.27 -6.90 -3.13
C GLN A 639 33.45 -5.64 -2.86
N MET A 640 32.19 -5.83 -2.45
CA MET A 640 31.31 -4.73 -2.02
C MET A 640 31.78 -4.24 -0.65
N THR A 641 32.24 -2.98 -0.59
CA THR A 641 32.74 -2.35 0.65
C THR A 641 31.75 -1.35 1.25
N ASP A 642 30.80 -0.86 0.46
CA ASP A 642 29.65 -0.06 0.92
C ASP A 642 28.54 -0.09 -0.15
N VAL A 643 27.37 0.48 0.19
CA VAL A 643 26.30 0.83 -0.75
C VAL A 643 25.94 2.29 -0.50
N ALA A 644 26.18 3.12 -1.52
CA ALA A 644 25.83 4.53 -1.49
C ALA A 644 24.35 4.71 -1.81
N ILE A 645 23.70 5.66 -1.11
CA ILE A 645 22.34 6.12 -1.41
C ILE A 645 22.40 7.51 -2.01
N SER A 646 21.62 7.77 -3.03
CA SER A 646 21.45 9.08 -3.66
C SER A 646 19.98 9.32 -4.01
N TYR A 647 19.64 10.58 -4.27
CA TYR A 647 18.28 11.01 -4.54
C TYR A 647 18.22 11.70 -5.89
N PRO A 648 17.76 11.00 -6.95
CA PRO A 648 17.84 11.47 -8.34
C PRO A 648 17.10 12.77 -8.61
N GLN A 649 15.97 13.00 -7.92
CA GLN A 649 15.07 14.16 -8.09
C GLN A 649 14.57 14.34 -9.54
N ASP A 650 14.58 13.27 -10.34
CA ASP A 650 14.14 13.23 -11.73
C ASP A 650 13.50 11.88 -12.05
N LEU A 651 12.16 11.91 -12.23
CA LEU A 651 11.38 10.72 -12.56
C LEU A 651 11.80 10.13 -13.92
N THR A 652 12.07 11.00 -14.91
CA THR A 652 12.43 10.56 -16.27
C THR A 652 13.76 9.82 -16.27
N GLN A 653 14.75 10.38 -15.58
CA GLN A 653 16.05 9.72 -15.45
C GLN A 653 15.89 8.35 -14.77
N GLN A 654 15.23 8.28 -13.62
CA GLN A 654 15.06 7.04 -12.87
C GLN A 654 14.33 5.96 -13.68
N MET A 655 13.24 6.29 -14.34
CA MET A 655 12.45 5.30 -15.08
C MET A 655 13.15 4.80 -16.34
N LEU A 656 13.91 5.65 -17.03
CA LEU A 656 14.74 5.24 -18.16
C LEU A 656 15.91 4.34 -17.73
N GLU A 657 16.51 4.61 -16.56
CA GLU A 657 17.53 3.72 -15.96
C GLU A 657 16.93 2.35 -15.63
N TYR A 658 15.77 2.30 -14.97
CA TYR A 658 15.07 1.06 -14.64
C TYR A 658 14.69 0.23 -15.87
N SER A 659 14.39 0.86 -17.00
CA SER A 659 14.10 0.19 -18.28
C SER A 659 15.37 -0.20 -19.06
N GLY A 660 16.56 0.18 -18.59
CA GLY A 660 17.83 -0.06 -19.30
C GLY A 660 17.99 0.73 -20.60
N VAL A 661 17.19 1.75 -20.81
CA VAL A 661 17.24 2.63 -22.00
C VAL A 661 18.37 3.67 -21.87
N ARG A 662 18.65 4.09 -20.64
CA ARG A 662 19.85 4.85 -20.26
C ARG A 662 20.61 4.10 -19.18
N LYS A 663 21.92 4.01 -19.34
CA LYS A 663 22.81 3.45 -18.31
C LYS A 663 23.30 4.53 -17.37
#